data_fa8e1c67cdb382b3c147818c06160ffa
#
_entry.id   fa8e1c67cdb382b3c147818c06160ffa
#
_cell.length_a   1.000
_cell.length_b   1.000
_cell.length_c   1.000
_cell.angle_alpha   90.00
_cell.angle_beta   90.00
_cell.angle_gamma   90.00
#
_symmetry.space_group_name_H-M   'P 1'
#
loop_
_entity.id
_entity.type
_entity.pdbx_description
1 polymer ?
#
loop_
_entity_poly.entity_id
_entity_poly.type
_entity_poly.pdbx_seq_one_letter_code
_entity_poly.pdbx_strand_id
1 'polypeptide(L)'
;MAANVRGRPVRPLGTARPAPCSGPFGVPCGKIVPVSETPLNESVLNESEQVIPAGDIRAEYDRLVDDVRRHRFAYYNEDSPLISDAEFDLLYRRLEELEQLHPEIIANDSPTQEVGGEVSAAFAPVVHLSRMYSLEDVFSLEELEAWVERAAANAAVQAPDQKLRWLSEVKIDGLAVNLLYRDGQLVRAATRGDGTTGEDVTRNVLTIKDIPQRLAGTGWPSEVEIRGEVFIPSEAFREFNRALEEAGKAQLANPRNAAAGSLRQKDPAETAKRPLSMYVHGIGAREGLTAASQSETYELLRGWGLPVSPYSRVLDSLAEVLEYIREYGEKRHELIHEIDGIVVKADSFAIQRALGYTSRVPRWAAAYKYPPEEVHTRLLDIRVNVGRTGRVTPYAVMEPVKVSGSTVEMATLHNQDVVKAKGVLIGDTVILRKAGDVIPEIVGPVLALREGREDELREFVMPDRCPSCGTPLAPAKEGDVDIRCPNARSCPSQLRERVAHLGGRGAFDIEALGYEAAMALTSGPGPDPAELGGVAQPSGPGVITSEAQVFDLAAGNPDPSLRERLADVAVWREKRSKGEGTGVFELVPYFWTKATAKTPSKPTANTEKLFRELEKAKAQPLWRVLVALSIRHVGPTASRALATRYGSMDALRAAVAQETARADLADVDGVGPTIADALIEWFAVDWHRDIVDAWQAAGVLMADEAHADAPRHLEGLSIVVTGTLPNFSRDEAKEAIIVRGGKASGSVSKNTAFLVSGDAAGSKLDKAVSLGIPVLDEDGFRLLLDQGPDAFADTSNDAGEAPAEAVEAHAEETETRA
;
A
#
# COMPACT_ATOMS: atom_id res chain seq x y z
N MET A 1 22.03 63.09 -9.81
CA MET A 1 22.38 64.01 -8.75
C MET A 1 22.79 63.18 -7.55
N ALA A 2 24.05 63.28 -7.24
CA ALA A 2 24.75 62.55 -6.15
C ALA A 2 24.50 63.24 -4.81
N ALA A 3 24.40 62.49 -3.72
CA ALA A 3 24.75 62.99 -2.40
C ALA A 3 25.32 61.82 -1.56
N ASN A 4 26.61 61.92 -1.41
CA ASN A 4 27.48 61.24 -0.43
C ASN A 4 27.07 61.52 1.02
N VAL A 5 27.06 60.50 1.89
CA VAL A 5 27.37 60.69 3.31
C VAL A 5 28.32 59.59 3.80
N ARG A 6 29.43 60.01 4.36
CA ARG A 6 30.59 59.26 4.82
C ARG A 6 30.35 58.50 6.11
N GLY A 7 31.01 57.33 6.23
CA GLY A 7 31.08 56.51 7.40
C GLY A 7 31.91 57.08 8.57
N ARG A 8 31.70 56.53 9.75
CA ARG A 8 32.62 56.58 10.90
C ARG A 8 32.77 55.15 11.48
N PRO A 9 33.95 54.75 11.89
CA PRO A 9 34.26 53.43 12.40
C PRO A 9 33.90 53.31 13.89
N VAL A 10 33.35 52.15 14.28
CA VAL A 10 33.09 51.77 15.69
C VAL A 10 34.29 50.95 16.18
N ARG A 11 34.83 51.39 17.35
CA ARG A 11 35.89 50.73 18.12
C ARG A 11 35.34 49.54 18.90
N PRO A 12 36.12 48.49 19.18
CA PRO A 12 35.72 47.34 19.97
C PRO A 12 35.74 47.68 21.48
N LEU A 13 34.68 47.28 22.19
CA LEU A 13 34.58 47.38 23.66
C LEU A 13 35.12 46.10 24.30
N GLY A 14 35.93 46.32 25.30
CA GLY A 14 36.72 45.35 26.02
C GLY A 14 35.92 44.49 27.00
N THR A 15 36.54 43.38 27.34
CA THR A 15 36.17 42.41 28.36
C THR A 15 36.04 43.01 29.76
N ALA A 16 34.84 42.93 30.35
CA ALA A 16 34.63 43.25 31.76
C ALA A 16 34.44 41.98 32.58
N ARG A 17 35.27 41.78 33.60
CA ARG A 17 35.13 40.77 34.64
C ARG A 17 33.98 41.16 35.58
N PRO A 18 33.19 40.20 36.11
CA PRO A 18 32.18 40.52 37.14
C PRO A 18 32.84 40.68 38.50
N ALA A 19 32.38 41.72 39.24
CA ALA A 19 32.71 42.00 40.64
C ALA A 19 31.82 41.18 41.60
N PRO A 20 32.23 40.93 42.88
CA PRO A 20 31.52 40.06 43.79
C PRO A 20 30.32 40.74 44.47
N CYS A 21 29.20 40.05 44.53
CA CYS A 21 28.03 40.47 45.32
C CYS A 21 28.25 40.19 46.83
N SER A 22 28.24 41.19 47.62
CA SER A 22 28.05 41.16 49.09
C SER A 22 26.67 41.69 49.45
N GLY A 23 25.78 40.85 50.02
CA GLY A 23 24.55 41.23 50.65
C GLY A 23 24.21 40.26 51.80
N PRO A 24 23.68 40.73 52.91
CA PRO A 24 23.61 39.96 54.10
C PRO A 24 22.26 39.19 54.21
N PHE A 25 22.32 37.86 54.08
CA PHE A 25 21.43 36.92 54.79
C PHE A 25 21.91 35.51 54.40
N GLY A 26 22.46 34.82 55.38
CA GLY A 26 23.09 33.51 55.21
C GLY A 26 22.07 32.38 54.97
N VAL A 27 22.28 31.69 53.85
CA VAL A 27 21.82 30.32 53.65
C VAL A 27 23.01 29.58 53.04
N PRO A 28 23.42 28.40 53.52
CA PRO A 28 24.65 27.74 53.08
C PRO A 28 24.48 27.19 51.66
N CYS A 29 25.47 27.46 50.84
CA CYS A 29 25.63 26.95 49.50
C CYS A 29 25.82 25.42 49.57
N GLY A 30 24.77 24.66 49.24
CA GLY A 30 24.82 23.22 49.05
C GLY A 30 25.62 22.88 47.80
N LYS A 31 26.51 21.90 47.92
CA LYS A 31 27.36 21.38 46.86
C LYS A 31 26.54 21.01 45.62
N ILE A 32 26.95 21.54 44.48
CA ILE A 32 26.50 21.05 43.15
C ILE A 32 27.03 19.60 43.03
N VAL A 33 26.13 18.66 43.12
CA VAL A 33 26.36 17.29 42.71
C VAL A 33 26.09 17.25 41.19
N PRO A 34 26.95 16.66 40.37
CA PRO A 34 26.65 16.49 38.96
C PRO A 34 25.39 15.62 38.82
N VAL A 35 24.45 16.10 38.02
CA VAL A 35 23.27 15.35 37.65
C VAL A 35 23.79 14.13 36.88
N SER A 36 23.76 12.97 37.50
CA SER A 36 23.95 11.71 36.82
C SER A 36 22.81 11.57 35.81
N GLU A 37 23.17 11.37 34.58
CA GLU A 37 22.28 10.84 33.56
C GLU A 37 21.60 9.60 34.15
N THR A 38 20.31 9.69 34.38
CA THR A 38 19.49 8.55 34.72
C THR A 38 19.24 7.82 33.40
N PRO A 39 19.68 6.58 33.24
CA PRO A 39 19.34 5.81 32.07
C PRO A 39 17.82 5.69 32.02
N LEU A 40 17.24 5.92 30.86
CA LEU A 40 15.88 5.54 30.56
C LEU A 40 15.67 4.11 31.01
N ASN A 41 14.63 3.95 31.78
CA ASN A 41 14.26 2.74 32.50
C ASN A 41 14.18 1.52 31.57
N GLU A 42 15.26 0.74 31.47
CA GLU A 42 15.28 -0.61 30.88
C GLU A 42 14.39 -1.62 31.63
N SER A 43 13.56 -1.20 32.56
CA SER A 43 12.71 -2.05 33.38
C SER A 43 11.39 -2.48 32.73
N VAL A 44 11.19 -2.26 31.42
CA VAL A 44 10.02 -2.80 30.68
C VAL A 44 10.41 -4.04 29.85
N LEU A 45 11.71 -4.38 29.77
CA LEU A 45 12.16 -5.57 29.01
C LEU A 45 12.62 -6.74 29.91
N ASN A 46 12.34 -6.71 31.22
CA ASN A 46 12.67 -7.80 32.13
C ASN A 46 11.43 -8.25 32.92
N GLU A 47 10.36 -8.57 32.26
CA GLU A 47 9.34 -9.46 32.83
C GLU A 47 9.47 -10.84 32.18
N SER A 48 10.13 -11.72 32.93
CA SER A 48 9.98 -13.18 32.91
C SER A 48 9.84 -13.83 31.52
N GLU A 49 10.77 -14.71 31.20
CA GLU A 49 10.53 -15.88 30.35
C GLU A 49 9.29 -16.65 30.85
N GLN A 50 8.11 -16.14 30.63
CA GLN A 50 6.90 -16.94 30.63
C GLN A 50 6.94 -17.73 29.34
N VAL A 51 7.15 -19.03 29.45
CA VAL A 51 6.96 -19.98 28.36
C VAL A 51 5.51 -19.80 27.87
N ILE A 52 5.34 -19.03 26.79
CA ILE A 52 4.03 -18.85 26.14
C ILE A 52 3.62 -20.23 25.63
N PRO A 53 2.40 -20.72 25.91
CA PRO A 53 1.94 -21.99 25.36
C PRO A 53 2.01 -21.99 23.83
N ALA A 54 2.43 -23.09 23.22
CA ALA A 54 2.59 -23.18 21.75
C ALA A 54 1.32 -22.81 20.96
N GLY A 55 0.13 -22.94 21.56
CA GLY A 55 -1.14 -22.48 20.99
C GLY A 55 -1.28 -20.96 20.90
N ASP A 56 -0.71 -20.22 21.86
CA ASP A 56 -0.77 -18.75 21.89
C ASP A 56 0.22 -18.15 20.88
N ILE A 57 1.38 -18.77 20.69
CA ILE A 57 2.39 -18.36 19.69
C ILE A 57 1.83 -18.49 18.28
N ARG A 58 1.17 -19.60 17.96
CA ARG A 58 0.52 -19.79 16.65
C ARG A 58 -0.58 -18.79 16.42
N ALA A 59 -1.41 -18.49 17.41
CA ALA A 59 -2.47 -17.50 17.32
C ALA A 59 -1.93 -16.07 17.18
N GLU A 60 -0.78 -15.75 17.81
CA GLU A 60 -0.10 -14.46 17.60
C GLU A 60 0.46 -14.37 16.18
N TYR A 61 1.11 -15.41 15.69
CA TYR A 61 1.65 -15.49 14.33
C TYR A 61 0.55 -15.28 13.27
N ASP A 62 -0.53 -16.06 13.35
CA ASP A 62 -1.63 -15.97 12.39
C ASP A 62 -2.26 -14.56 12.38
N ARG A 63 -2.41 -13.90 13.54
CA ARG A 63 -2.89 -12.50 13.62
C ARG A 63 -1.93 -11.52 12.96
N LEU A 64 -0.62 -11.65 13.22
CA LEU A 64 0.39 -10.78 12.63
C LEU A 64 0.45 -10.93 11.11
N VAL A 65 0.37 -12.15 10.60
CA VAL A 65 0.29 -12.43 9.15
C VAL A 65 -0.91 -11.73 8.52
N ASP A 66 -2.09 -11.84 9.13
CA ASP A 66 -3.31 -11.19 8.64
C ASP A 66 -3.23 -9.67 8.72
N ASP A 67 -2.68 -9.13 9.80
CA ASP A 67 -2.51 -7.69 9.98
C ASP A 67 -1.50 -7.13 8.97
N VAL A 68 -0.35 -7.77 8.80
CA VAL A 68 0.67 -7.35 7.81
C VAL A 68 0.11 -7.40 6.39
N ARG A 69 -0.61 -8.46 6.01
CA ARG A 69 -1.26 -8.54 4.68
C ARG A 69 -2.29 -7.44 4.47
N ARG A 70 -3.15 -7.21 5.46
CA ARG A 70 -4.18 -6.16 5.38
C ARG A 70 -3.58 -4.78 5.20
N HIS A 71 -2.54 -4.46 5.98
CA HIS A 71 -1.89 -3.15 5.91
C HIS A 71 -1.07 -2.98 4.65
N ARG A 72 -0.40 -4.05 4.19
CA ARG A 72 0.29 -4.06 2.90
C ARG A 72 -0.67 -3.80 1.73
N PHE A 73 -1.82 -4.44 1.72
CA PHE A 73 -2.84 -4.25 0.69
C PHE A 73 -3.37 -2.80 0.68
N ALA A 74 -3.72 -2.25 1.83
CA ALA A 74 -4.17 -0.86 1.95
C ALA A 74 -3.11 0.15 1.48
N TYR A 75 -1.84 -0.14 1.76
CA TYR A 75 -0.72 0.71 1.36
C TYR A 75 -0.45 0.66 -0.15
N TYR A 76 -0.27 -0.54 -0.72
CA TYR A 76 0.19 -0.68 -2.09
C TYR A 76 -0.94 -0.70 -3.13
N ASN A 77 -2.14 -1.16 -2.77
CA ASN A 77 -3.24 -1.35 -3.70
C ASN A 77 -4.33 -0.28 -3.61
N GLU A 78 -4.59 0.25 -2.42
CA GLU A 78 -5.64 1.24 -2.20
C GLU A 78 -5.10 2.68 -2.12
N ASP A 79 -3.77 2.88 -2.11
CA ASP A 79 -3.10 4.17 -1.85
C ASP A 79 -3.67 4.85 -0.58
N SER A 80 -4.13 4.04 0.39
CA SER A 80 -4.83 4.46 1.61
C SER A 80 -4.36 3.64 2.81
N PRO A 81 -3.12 3.87 3.27
CA PRO A 81 -2.55 3.13 4.39
C PRO A 81 -3.43 3.27 5.64
N LEU A 82 -3.61 2.16 6.37
CA LEU A 82 -4.44 2.08 7.58
C LEU A 82 -3.63 2.28 8.85
N ILE A 83 -2.32 2.06 8.78
CA ILE A 83 -1.32 2.30 9.83
C ILE A 83 -0.11 2.97 9.20
N SER A 84 0.77 3.47 10.02
CA SER A 84 2.03 4.08 9.59
C SER A 84 3.03 3.04 9.11
N ASP A 85 4.00 3.49 8.30
CA ASP A 85 5.15 2.66 7.92
C ASP A 85 5.91 2.18 9.16
N ALA A 86 6.08 3.04 10.19
CA ALA A 86 6.74 2.66 11.44
C ALA A 86 5.94 1.61 12.23
N GLU A 87 4.60 1.73 12.31
CA GLU A 87 3.76 0.70 12.93
C GLU A 87 3.74 -0.57 12.08
N PHE A 88 3.72 -0.44 10.76
CA PHE A 88 3.85 -1.58 9.86
C PHE A 88 5.20 -2.27 10.04
N ASP A 89 6.29 -1.52 10.12
CA ASP A 89 7.63 -2.03 10.33
C ASP A 89 7.77 -2.73 11.70
N LEU A 90 7.09 -2.23 12.75
CA LEU A 90 7.04 -2.91 14.06
C LEU A 90 6.27 -4.23 14.00
N LEU A 91 5.09 -4.25 13.36
CA LEU A 91 4.33 -5.49 13.16
C LEU A 91 5.13 -6.48 12.32
N TYR A 92 5.80 -5.98 11.29
CA TYR A 92 6.62 -6.78 10.39
C TYR A 92 7.83 -7.38 11.12
N ARG A 93 8.57 -6.57 11.90
CA ARG A 93 9.68 -7.04 12.75
C ARG A 93 9.23 -8.09 13.77
N ARG A 94 8.06 -7.86 14.42
CA ARG A 94 7.53 -8.83 15.36
C ARG A 94 7.21 -10.15 14.69
N LEU A 95 6.71 -10.13 13.47
CA LEU A 95 6.49 -11.33 12.66
C LEU A 95 7.81 -12.02 12.31
N GLU A 96 8.86 -11.27 11.89
CA GLU A 96 10.20 -11.80 11.63
C GLU A 96 10.85 -12.42 12.89
N GLU A 97 10.69 -11.77 14.04
CA GLU A 97 11.19 -12.30 15.34
C GLU A 97 10.54 -13.64 15.69
N LEU A 98 9.21 -13.74 15.54
CA LEU A 98 8.49 -14.99 15.77
C LEU A 98 8.95 -16.09 14.81
N GLU A 99 9.17 -15.76 13.53
CA GLU A 99 9.67 -16.71 12.54
C GLU A 99 11.11 -17.16 12.81
N GLN A 100 11.96 -16.28 13.34
CA GLN A 100 13.33 -16.64 13.75
C GLN A 100 13.34 -17.54 14.98
N LEU A 101 12.47 -17.27 15.95
CA LEU A 101 12.37 -18.06 17.19
C LEU A 101 11.66 -19.40 16.97
N HIS A 102 10.74 -19.47 16.01
CA HIS A 102 9.86 -20.60 15.73
C HIS A 102 9.81 -20.94 14.23
N PRO A 103 10.92 -21.41 13.62
CA PRO A 103 10.94 -21.72 12.18
C PRO A 103 9.89 -22.76 11.74
N GLU A 104 9.38 -23.56 12.67
CA GLU A 104 8.39 -24.60 12.43
C GLU A 104 6.96 -24.04 12.16
N ILE A 105 6.68 -22.76 12.52
CA ILE A 105 5.37 -22.14 12.29
C ILE A 105 5.30 -21.35 11.00
N ILE A 106 6.42 -21.14 10.29
CA ILE A 106 6.47 -20.31 9.09
C ILE A 106 5.57 -20.90 8.02
N ALA A 107 4.57 -20.12 7.61
CA ALA A 107 3.74 -20.46 6.48
C ALA A 107 4.49 -20.21 5.15
N ASN A 108 4.30 -21.06 4.15
CA ASN A 108 4.95 -20.90 2.84
C ASN A 108 4.58 -19.60 2.11
N ASP A 109 3.48 -18.99 2.52
CA ASP A 109 2.91 -17.74 2.00
C ASP A 109 3.05 -16.59 3.02
N SER A 110 3.98 -16.69 3.96
CA SER A 110 4.23 -15.60 4.91
C SER A 110 4.58 -14.31 4.20
N PRO A 111 4.01 -13.17 4.62
CA PRO A 111 4.36 -11.87 4.06
C PRO A 111 5.83 -11.50 4.20
N THR A 112 6.58 -12.15 5.10
CA THR A 112 8.03 -11.99 5.22
C THR A 112 8.81 -12.61 4.06
N GLN A 113 8.20 -13.50 3.29
CA GLN A 113 8.79 -14.15 2.12
C GLN A 113 8.44 -13.46 0.80
N GLU A 114 7.56 -12.43 0.82
CA GLU A 114 7.05 -11.73 -0.35
C GLU A 114 7.47 -10.26 -0.38
N VAL A 115 7.53 -9.67 -1.59
CA VAL A 115 7.87 -8.26 -1.83
C VAL A 115 6.64 -7.54 -2.39
N GLY A 116 6.29 -6.37 -1.83
CA GLY A 116 5.36 -5.43 -2.43
C GLY A 116 3.88 -5.79 -2.31
N GLY A 117 3.05 -5.06 -3.06
CA GLY A 117 1.59 -5.20 -3.13
C GLY A 117 1.13 -5.98 -4.36
N GLU A 118 -0.11 -6.44 -4.34
CA GLU A 118 -0.74 -7.08 -5.49
C GLU A 118 -0.95 -6.09 -6.66
N VAL A 119 -0.94 -6.61 -7.89
CA VAL A 119 -1.20 -5.80 -9.09
C VAL A 119 -2.66 -5.36 -9.14
N SER A 120 -2.89 -4.05 -9.34
CA SER A 120 -4.26 -3.52 -9.46
C SER A 120 -4.91 -3.97 -10.78
N ALA A 121 -6.17 -4.39 -10.73
CA ALA A 121 -6.93 -4.78 -11.91
C ALA A 121 -7.23 -3.62 -12.89
N ALA A 122 -6.80 -2.40 -12.59
CA ALA A 122 -6.99 -1.22 -13.45
C ALA A 122 -5.95 -1.13 -14.59
N PHE A 123 -4.83 -1.84 -14.47
CA PHE A 123 -3.72 -1.88 -15.42
C PHE A 123 -3.38 -3.33 -15.78
N ALA A 124 -2.86 -3.54 -17.00
CA ALA A 124 -2.40 -4.86 -17.40
C ALA A 124 -1.21 -5.30 -16.53
N PRO A 125 -1.16 -6.55 -16.07
CA PRO A 125 -0.01 -7.07 -15.34
C PRO A 125 1.19 -7.21 -16.27
N VAL A 126 2.38 -6.91 -15.75
CA VAL A 126 3.66 -7.01 -16.46
C VAL A 126 4.68 -7.75 -15.61
N VAL A 127 5.20 -8.86 -16.13
CA VAL A 127 6.28 -9.60 -15.48
C VAL A 127 7.62 -8.90 -15.78
N HIS A 128 8.43 -8.65 -14.72
CA HIS A 128 9.77 -8.11 -14.83
C HIS A 128 10.73 -9.20 -15.33
N LEU A 129 11.69 -8.82 -16.18
CA LEU A 129 12.73 -9.75 -16.66
C LEU A 129 13.64 -10.19 -15.50
N SER A 130 13.85 -9.32 -14.52
CA SER A 130 14.52 -9.68 -13.28
C SER A 130 13.78 -9.13 -12.08
N ARG A 131 13.72 -9.91 -10.98
CA ARG A 131 12.97 -9.56 -9.78
C ARG A 131 13.42 -8.21 -9.20
N MET A 132 12.45 -7.37 -8.82
CA MET A 132 12.66 -6.14 -8.07
C MET A 132 12.61 -6.45 -6.57
N TYR A 133 13.72 -6.26 -5.90
CA TYR A 133 13.84 -6.52 -4.47
C TYR A 133 13.45 -5.29 -3.64
N SER A 134 13.06 -5.50 -2.38
CA SER A 134 13.00 -4.46 -1.36
C SER A 134 14.41 -4.17 -0.82
N LEU A 135 14.51 -3.39 0.25
CA LEU A 135 15.76 -3.13 0.97
C LEU A 135 15.58 -3.56 2.43
N GLU A 136 16.68 -3.88 3.10
CA GLU A 136 16.69 -4.04 4.55
C GLU A 136 16.62 -2.64 5.16
N ASP A 137 15.58 -2.37 5.96
CA ASP A 137 15.43 -1.09 6.64
C ASP A 137 16.19 -1.11 7.98
N VAL A 138 16.96 -0.05 8.24
CA VAL A 138 17.66 0.19 9.51
C VAL A 138 17.28 1.58 10.04
N PHE A 139 17.03 1.70 11.34
CA PHE A 139 16.41 2.87 11.94
C PHE A 139 17.31 3.61 12.91
N SER A 140 18.50 3.07 13.20
CA SER A 140 19.50 3.75 14.00
C SER A 140 20.89 3.67 13.34
N LEU A 141 21.80 4.54 13.76
CA LEU A 141 23.18 4.49 13.26
C LEU A 141 23.88 3.22 13.73
N GLU A 142 23.58 2.73 14.92
CA GLU A 142 24.13 1.51 15.50
C GLU A 142 23.69 0.26 14.70
N GLU A 143 22.42 0.21 14.28
CA GLU A 143 21.91 -0.86 13.40
C GLU A 143 22.63 -0.84 12.04
N LEU A 144 22.84 0.36 11.48
CA LEU A 144 23.58 0.52 10.23
C LEU A 144 25.04 0.10 10.38
N GLU A 145 25.72 0.49 11.46
CA GLU A 145 27.09 0.07 11.76
C GLU A 145 27.19 -1.45 11.81
N ALA A 146 26.30 -2.10 12.56
CA ALA A 146 26.25 -3.57 12.66
C ALA A 146 25.97 -4.22 11.29
N TRP A 147 25.11 -3.62 10.45
CA TRP A 147 24.85 -4.13 9.10
C TRP A 147 26.10 -3.98 8.21
N VAL A 148 26.77 -2.82 8.21
CA VAL A 148 28.00 -2.56 7.44
C VAL A 148 29.10 -3.54 7.86
N GLU A 149 29.29 -3.77 9.17
CA GLU A 149 30.29 -4.71 9.70
C GLU A 149 30.00 -6.14 9.24
N ARG A 150 28.73 -6.60 9.32
CA ARG A 150 28.34 -7.93 8.81
C ARG A 150 28.60 -8.07 7.32
N ALA A 151 28.21 -7.07 6.53
CA ALA A 151 28.42 -7.09 5.09
C ALA A 151 29.91 -7.08 4.72
N ALA A 152 30.73 -6.27 5.42
CA ALA A 152 32.16 -6.21 5.23
C ALA A 152 32.86 -7.52 5.58
N ALA A 153 32.50 -8.14 6.72
CA ALA A 153 33.05 -9.44 7.13
C ALA A 153 32.71 -10.54 6.11
N ASN A 154 31.48 -10.58 5.62
CA ASN A 154 31.06 -11.55 4.59
C ASN A 154 31.77 -11.29 3.25
N ALA A 155 31.91 -10.02 2.84
CA ALA A 155 32.66 -9.65 1.62
C ALA A 155 34.12 -10.05 1.69
N ALA A 156 34.79 -9.87 2.84
CA ALA A 156 36.18 -10.26 3.04
C ALA A 156 36.39 -11.77 2.91
N VAL A 157 35.39 -12.59 3.27
CA VAL A 157 35.46 -14.05 3.11
C VAL A 157 35.11 -14.50 1.69
N GLN A 158 34.07 -13.91 1.09
CA GLN A 158 33.49 -14.40 -0.18
C GLN A 158 34.09 -13.72 -1.43
N ALA A 159 34.71 -12.55 -1.28
CA ALA A 159 35.34 -11.78 -2.35
C ALA A 159 36.64 -11.11 -1.84
N PRO A 160 37.64 -11.88 -1.36
CA PRO A 160 38.82 -11.34 -0.65
C PRO A 160 39.69 -10.41 -1.52
N ASP A 161 39.67 -10.58 -2.83
CA ASP A 161 40.47 -9.78 -3.78
C ASP A 161 39.78 -8.46 -4.21
N GLN A 162 38.55 -8.20 -3.70
CA GLN A 162 37.77 -7.01 -4.05
C GLN A 162 37.87 -5.94 -2.96
N LYS A 163 38.13 -4.70 -3.36
CA LYS A 163 38.05 -3.57 -2.44
C LYS A 163 36.58 -3.20 -2.22
N LEU A 164 36.10 -3.33 -0.98
CA LEU A 164 34.76 -2.88 -0.60
C LEU A 164 34.72 -1.35 -0.54
N ARG A 165 33.79 -0.76 -1.27
CA ARG A 165 33.42 0.64 -1.22
C ARG A 165 31.89 0.74 -1.14
N TRP A 166 31.41 1.81 -0.54
CA TRP A 166 30.00 2.04 -0.33
C TRP A 166 29.50 3.14 -1.28
N LEU A 167 28.51 2.81 -2.10
CA LEU A 167 27.73 3.81 -2.82
C LEU A 167 26.60 4.23 -1.91
N SER A 168 26.60 5.50 -1.47
CA SER A 168 25.52 6.10 -0.69
C SER A 168 24.74 7.09 -1.56
N GLU A 169 23.43 7.02 -1.46
CA GLU A 169 22.49 7.83 -2.22
C GLU A 169 21.27 8.19 -1.39
N VAL A 170 20.65 9.34 -1.68
CA VAL A 170 19.41 9.75 -1.01
C VAL A 170 18.28 8.82 -1.41
N LYS A 171 17.50 8.37 -0.43
CA LYS A 171 16.32 7.55 -0.65
C LYS A 171 15.14 8.45 -1.02
N ILE A 172 14.85 8.50 -2.31
CA ILE A 172 13.76 9.32 -2.87
C ILE A 172 12.43 8.77 -2.40
N ASP A 173 11.57 9.64 -1.93
CA ASP A 173 10.20 9.28 -1.54
C ASP A 173 9.25 9.44 -2.73
N GLY A 174 9.06 8.35 -3.47
CA GLY A 174 8.32 8.33 -4.73
C GLY A 174 7.65 6.98 -5.02
N LEU A 175 7.55 6.64 -6.31
CA LEU A 175 7.03 5.37 -6.80
C LEU A 175 8.08 4.66 -7.66
N ALA A 176 8.45 3.45 -7.28
CA ALA A 176 9.42 2.64 -8.01
C ALA A 176 8.88 2.17 -9.38
N VAL A 177 9.66 2.39 -10.42
CA VAL A 177 9.34 2.04 -11.81
C VAL A 177 10.50 1.29 -12.45
N ASN A 178 10.16 0.30 -13.27
CA ASN A 178 11.08 -0.45 -14.13
C ASN A 178 10.82 -0.09 -15.59
N LEU A 179 11.85 0.41 -16.29
CA LEU A 179 11.83 0.80 -17.69
C LEU A 179 12.55 -0.27 -18.52
N LEU A 180 11.87 -0.85 -19.49
CA LEU A 180 12.48 -1.79 -20.43
C LEU A 180 12.80 -1.09 -21.74
N TYR A 181 14.08 -1.07 -22.09
CA TYR A 181 14.55 -0.62 -23.40
C TYR A 181 15.01 -1.82 -24.22
N ARG A 182 14.58 -1.85 -25.50
CA ARG A 182 15.09 -2.77 -26.53
C ARG A 182 15.66 -1.97 -27.68
N ASP A 183 16.85 -2.29 -28.08
CA ASP A 183 17.61 -1.57 -29.14
C ASP A 183 17.60 -0.04 -28.91
N GLY A 184 17.72 0.37 -27.64
CA GLY A 184 17.70 1.75 -27.19
C GLY A 184 16.33 2.41 -27.22
N GLN A 185 15.25 1.73 -27.59
CA GLN A 185 13.89 2.27 -27.59
C GLN A 185 13.14 1.84 -26.33
N LEU A 186 12.47 2.75 -25.62
CA LEU A 186 11.58 2.43 -24.53
C LEU A 186 10.37 1.66 -25.05
N VAL A 187 10.26 0.39 -24.68
CA VAL A 187 9.17 -0.49 -25.12
C VAL A 187 8.14 -0.75 -24.03
N ARG A 188 8.55 -0.64 -22.76
CA ARG A 188 7.65 -0.90 -21.62
C ARG A 188 8.11 -0.19 -20.35
N ALA A 189 7.14 0.21 -19.53
CA ALA A 189 7.38 0.67 -18.17
C ALA A 189 6.36 0.02 -17.22
N ALA A 190 6.83 -0.45 -16.08
CA ALA A 190 5.98 -1.12 -15.09
C ALA A 190 6.27 -0.62 -13.68
N THR A 191 5.24 -0.58 -12.81
CA THR A 191 5.43 -0.37 -11.36
C THR A 191 6.12 -1.60 -10.76
N ARG A 192 6.66 -1.48 -9.53
CA ARG A 192 7.33 -2.60 -8.86
C ARG A 192 6.38 -3.79 -8.62
N GLY A 193 5.12 -3.53 -8.25
CA GLY A 193 4.17 -4.57 -7.87
C GLY A 193 4.69 -5.43 -6.71
N ASP A 194 4.55 -6.76 -6.85
CA ASP A 194 5.07 -7.76 -5.90
C ASP A 194 6.57 -8.08 -6.10
N GLY A 195 7.24 -7.31 -6.93
CA GLY A 195 8.63 -7.49 -7.29
C GLY A 195 8.87 -8.49 -8.44
N THR A 196 7.90 -9.30 -8.78
CA THR A 196 7.91 -10.19 -9.95
C THR A 196 7.01 -9.66 -11.06
N THR A 197 5.81 -9.17 -10.66
CA THR A 197 4.80 -8.63 -11.56
C THR A 197 4.42 -7.23 -11.10
N GLY A 198 4.42 -6.27 -12.01
CA GLY A 198 3.99 -4.88 -11.81
C GLY A 198 2.82 -4.51 -12.70
N GLU A 199 2.38 -3.26 -12.65
CA GLU A 199 1.33 -2.68 -13.48
C GLU A 199 1.93 -2.01 -14.72
N ASP A 200 1.36 -2.24 -15.92
CA ASP A 200 1.78 -1.55 -17.15
C ASP A 200 1.41 -0.07 -17.10
N VAL A 201 2.39 0.76 -16.85
CA VAL A 201 2.26 2.23 -16.84
C VAL A 201 2.97 2.88 -18.04
N THR A 202 3.24 2.12 -19.09
CA THR A 202 4.02 2.57 -20.26
C THR A 202 3.48 3.87 -20.85
N ARG A 203 2.16 3.94 -21.09
CA ARG A 203 1.54 5.13 -21.68
C ARG A 203 1.67 6.37 -20.80
N ASN A 204 1.62 6.19 -19.50
CA ASN A 204 1.74 7.27 -18.51
C ASN A 204 3.20 7.73 -18.44
N VAL A 205 4.16 6.81 -18.36
CA VAL A 205 5.59 7.09 -18.35
C VAL A 205 6.05 7.84 -19.60
N LEU A 206 5.52 7.53 -20.77
CA LEU A 206 5.81 8.27 -22.02
C LEU A 206 5.45 9.75 -21.97
N THR A 207 4.64 10.19 -21.00
CA THR A 207 4.32 11.63 -20.80
C THR A 207 5.33 12.35 -19.91
N ILE A 208 6.22 11.62 -19.21
CA ILE A 208 7.24 12.19 -18.31
C ILE A 208 8.42 12.66 -19.15
N LYS A 209 8.70 13.95 -19.11
CA LYS A 209 9.69 14.58 -20.02
C LYS A 209 11.13 14.14 -19.76
N ASP A 210 11.47 13.78 -18.51
CA ASP A 210 12.81 13.42 -18.08
C ASP A 210 13.20 11.99 -18.52
N ILE A 211 12.23 11.19 -18.96
CA ILE A 211 12.45 9.81 -19.39
C ILE A 211 12.62 9.78 -20.91
N PRO A 212 13.81 9.48 -21.42
CA PRO A 212 14.03 9.44 -22.86
C PRO A 212 13.30 8.25 -23.48
N GLN A 213 12.52 8.49 -24.53
CA GLN A 213 11.85 7.43 -25.29
C GLN A 213 12.87 6.63 -26.10
N ARG A 214 14.04 7.21 -26.39
CA ARG A 214 15.18 6.56 -27.02
C ARG A 214 16.46 6.95 -26.29
N LEU A 215 17.26 5.95 -25.93
CA LEU A 215 18.56 6.17 -25.31
C LEU A 215 19.50 6.93 -26.24
N ALA A 216 20.22 7.89 -25.67
CA ALA A 216 21.26 8.64 -26.36
C ALA A 216 22.57 7.85 -26.42
N GLY A 217 23.54 8.31 -27.21
CA GLY A 217 24.85 7.71 -27.27
C GLY A 217 24.89 6.33 -27.97
N THR A 218 25.81 5.51 -27.53
CA THR A 218 26.03 4.13 -28.05
C THR A 218 26.46 3.23 -26.89
N GLY A 219 26.56 1.93 -27.14
CA GLY A 219 27.06 0.95 -26.16
C GLY A 219 26.02 0.48 -25.15
N TRP A 220 24.74 0.77 -25.39
CA TRP A 220 23.64 0.18 -24.61
C TRP A 220 23.38 -1.26 -25.10
N PRO A 221 22.96 -2.19 -24.21
CA PRO A 221 22.57 -3.54 -24.54
C PRO A 221 21.36 -3.60 -25.49
N SER A 222 21.23 -4.71 -26.24
CA SER A 222 20.02 -4.95 -27.04
C SER A 222 18.75 -4.97 -26.18
N GLU A 223 18.87 -5.46 -24.93
CA GLU A 223 17.80 -5.43 -23.95
C GLU A 223 18.33 -5.02 -22.58
N VAL A 224 17.70 -4.05 -21.94
CA VAL A 224 18.07 -3.58 -20.58
C VAL A 224 16.87 -3.09 -19.80
N GLU A 225 16.74 -3.55 -18.55
CA GLU A 225 15.82 -2.99 -17.55
C GLU A 225 16.53 -1.93 -16.72
N ILE A 226 15.95 -0.74 -16.66
CA ILE A 226 16.45 0.39 -15.88
C ILE A 226 15.45 0.74 -14.80
N ARG A 227 15.90 0.78 -13.55
CA ARG A 227 15.07 1.01 -12.37
C ARG A 227 15.27 2.40 -11.84
N GLY A 228 14.20 3.03 -11.41
CA GLY A 228 14.24 4.35 -10.83
C GLY A 228 13.00 4.65 -10.02
N GLU A 229 12.98 5.85 -9.47
CA GLU A 229 11.90 6.36 -8.65
C GLU A 229 11.26 7.55 -9.34
N VAL A 230 9.94 7.49 -9.57
CA VAL A 230 9.15 8.62 -10.08
C VAL A 230 8.66 9.44 -8.90
N PHE A 231 8.86 10.75 -8.96
CA PHE A 231 8.52 11.69 -7.89
C PHE A 231 7.96 13.00 -8.45
N ILE A 232 7.43 13.85 -7.59
CA ILE A 232 7.07 15.22 -7.91
C ILE A 232 8.06 16.15 -7.21
N PRO A 233 8.77 17.05 -7.93
CA PRO A 233 9.62 18.05 -7.29
C PRO A 233 8.84 18.91 -6.30
N SER A 234 9.40 19.17 -5.11
CA SER A 234 8.73 19.82 -3.98
C SER A 234 8.17 21.21 -4.33
N GLU A 235 8.88 22.00 -5.14
CA GLU A 235 8.39 23.30 -5.60
C GLU A 235 7.22 23.12 -6.58
N ALA A 236 7.35 22.22 -7.55
CA ALA A 236 6.30 21.94 -8.53
C ALA A 236 5.04 21.36 -7.85
N PHE A 237 5.19 20.59 -6.77
CA PHE A 237 4.07 20.12 -5.97
C PHE A 237 3.32 21.28 -5.29
N ARG A 238 4.06 22.25 -4.72
CA ARG A 238 3.46 23.43 -4.09
C ARG A 238 2.73 24.31 -5.10
N GLU A 239 3.31 24.52 -6.29
CA GLU A 239 2.66 25.27 -7.37
C GLU A 239 1.42 24.55 -7.88
N PHE A 240 1.48 23.24 -8.05
CA PHE A 240 0.36 22.42 -8.51
C PHE A 240 -0.80 22.46 -7.50
N ASN A 241 -0.52 22.34 -6.21
CA ASN A 241 -1.53 22.46 -5.15
C ASN A 241 -2.15 23.84 -5.09
N ARG A 242 -1.39 24.92 -5.31
CA ARG A 242 -1.92 26.28 -5.41
C ARG A 242 -2.89 26.40 -6.60
N ALA A 243 -2.54 25.83 -7.75
CA ALA A 243 -3.42 25.85 -8.91
C ALA A 243 -4.72 25.03 -8.70
N LEU A 244 -4.64 23.91 -7.94
CA LEU A 244 -5.82 23.15 -7.53
C LEU A 244 -6.73 23.97 -6.61
N GLU A 245 -6.17 24.68 -5.66
CA GLU A 245 -6.89 25.55 -4.74
C GLU A 245 -7.58 26.71 -5.47
N GLU A 246 -6.88 27.40 -6.38
CA GLU A 246 -7.43 28.45 -7.23
C GLU A 246 -8.57 27.93 -8.11
N ALA A 247 -8.50 26.68 -8.54
CA ALA A 247 -9.56 26.00 -9.28
C ALA A 247 -10.70 25.46 -8.38
N GLY A 248 -10.65 25.66 -7.06
CA GLY A 248 -11.64 25.15 -6.09
C GLY A 248 -11.62 23.64 -5.95
N LYS A 249 -10.51 22.98 -6.25
CA LYS A 249 -10.30 21.52 -6.10
C LYS A 249 -9.56 21.24 -4.81
N ALA A 250 -9.69 20.01 -4.31
CA ALA A 250 -8.93 19.55 -3.15
C ALA A 250 -7.43 19.49 -3.48
N GLN A 251 -6.59 19.95 -2.55
CA GLN A 251 -5.15 19.81 -2.63
C GLN A 251 -4.74 18.35 -2.43
N LEU A 252 -3.59 17.97 -3.01
CA LEU A 252 -2.98 16.67 -2.80
C LEU A 252 -2.23 16.65 -1.46
N ALA A 253 -2.29 15.52 -0.75
CA ALA A 253 -1.83 15.43 0.63
C ALA A 253 -0.30 15.48 0.78
N ASN A 254 0.43 14.71 -0.04
CA ASN A 254 1.89 14.70 -0.03
C ASN A 254 2.45 14.39 -1.44
N PRO A 255 3.75 14.70 -1.70
CA PRO A 255 4.36 14.50 -3.02
C PRO A 255 4.41 13.02 -3.45
N ARG A 256 4.65 12.07 -2.53
CA ARG A 256 4.73 10.63 -2.82
C ARG A 256 3.40 10.08 -3.32
N ASN A 257 2.32 10.25 -2.54
CA ASN A 257 0.99 9.76 -2.93
C ASN A 257 0.48 10.50 -4.17
N ALA A 258 0.84 11.78 -4.31
CA ALA A 258 0.55 12.56 -5.51
C ALA A 258 1.27 12.00 -6.74
N ALA A 259 2.54 11.58 -6.63
CA ALA A 259 3.29 10.94 -7.70
C ALA A 259 2.67 9.58 -8.07
N ALA A 260 2.42 8.72 -7.08
CA ALA A 260 1.80 7.41 -7.27
C ALA A 260 0.43 7.51 -7.94
N GLY A 261 -0.48 8.34 -7.40
CA GLY A 261 -1.81 8.58 -7.97
C GLY A 261 -1.78 9.26 -9.33
N SER A 262 -0.77 10.09 -9.62
CA SER A 262 -0.60 10.74 -10.93
C SER A 262 -0.10 9.77 -11.99
N LEU A 263 0.81 8.88 -11.65
CA LEU A 263 1.32 7.87 -12.57
C LEU A 263 0.27 6.80 -12.89
N ARG A 264 -0.61 6.50 -11.94
CA ARG A 264 -1.70 5.52 -12.07
C ARG A 264 -3.02 6.12 -12.58
N GLN A 265 -3.00 7.22 -13.36
CA GLN A 265 -4.19 7.74 -14.01
C GLN A 265 -4.60 6.83 -15.18
N LYS A 266 -5.90 6.51 -15.30
CA LYS A 266 -6.45 5.72 -16.41
C LYS A 266 -6.25 6.40 -17.77
N ASP A 267 -6.32 7.73 -17.79
CA ASP A 267 -6.05 8.56 -18.97
C ASP A 267 -4.63 9.15 -18.90
N PRO A 268 -3.71 8.76 -19.77
CA PRO A 268 -2.36 9.34 -19.83
C PRO A 268 -2.34 10.86 -20.04
N ALA A 269 -3.40 11.43 -20.63
CA ALA A 269 -3.52 12.89 -20.79
C ALA A 269 -3.67 13.61 -19.42
N GLU A 270 -4.21 12.94 -18.40
CA GLU A 270 -4.24 13.48 -17.04
C GLU A 270 -2.87 13.37 -16.38
N THR A 271 -2.12 12.28 -16.61
CA THR A 271 -0.72 12.17 -16.17
C THR A 271 0.16 13.26 -16.78
N ALA A 272 -0.01 13.57 -18.07
CA ALA A 272 0.73 14.63 -18.78
C ALA A 272 0.60 16.03 -18.16
N LYS A 273 -0.48 16.28 -17.41
CA LYS A 273 -0.72 17.56 -16.70
C LYS A 273 0.00 17.63 -15.35
N ARG A 274 0.61 16.52 -14.89
CA ARG A 274 1.27 16.42 -13.58
C ARG A 274 2.76 16.68 -13.74
N PRO A 275 3.38 17.40 -12.80
CA PRO A 275 4.81 17.72 -12.87
C PRO A 275 5.67 16.55 -12.36
N LEU A 276 5.51 15.37 -12.99
CA LEU A 276 6.30 14.18 -12.66
C LEU A 276 7.72 14.31 -13.17
N SER A 277 8.67 13.80 -12.38
CA SER A 277 10.09 13.65 -12.69
C SER A 277 10.56 12.26 -12.25
N MET A 278 11.75 11.85 -12.64
CA MET A 278 12.32 10.55 -12.27
C MET A 278 13.83 10.66 -12.04
N TYR A 279 14.35 9.88 -11.08
CA TYR A 279 15.76 9.52 -11.04
C TYR A 279 15.94 8.01 -11.14
N VAL A 280 16.91 7.58 -11.94
CA VAL A 280 17.29 6.17 -12.05
C VAL A 280 18.31 5.81 -10.97
N HIS A 281 18.17 4.62 -10.37
CA HIS A 281 18.99 4.17 -9.24
C HIS A 281 19.49 2.71 -9.39
N GLY A 282 19.24 2.07 -10.53
CA GLY A 282 19.70 0.70 -10.73
C GLY A 282 19.37 0.14 -12.11
N ILE A 283 19.91 -1.03 -12.35
CA ILE A 283 19.67 -1.84 -13.55
C ILE A 283 19.18 -3.21 -13.11
N GLY A 284 18.17 -3.73 -13.81
CA GLY A 284 17.69 -5.11 -13.70
C GLY A 284 18.42 -6.05 -14.66
N ALA A 285 17.66 -6.68 -15.57
CA ALA A 285 18.21 -7.51 -16.64
C ALA A 285 19.11 -6.65 -17.56
N ARG A 286 20.29 -7.19 -17.93
CA ARG A 286 21.34 -6.43 -18.61
C ARG A 286 22.28 -7.34 -19.40
N GLU A 287 21.79 -8.01 -20.38
CA GLU A 287 22.60 -8.91 -21.19
C GLU A 287 23.65 -8.11 -21.98
N GLY A 288 24.95 -8.49 -21.86
CA GLY A 288 26.05 -7.84 -22.58
C GLY A 288 26.57 -6.54 -21.95
N LEU A 289 26.09 -6.09 -20.79
CA LEU A 289 26.66 -4.91 -20.10
C LEU A 289 27.92 -5.29 -19.31
N THR A 290 29.02 -4.57 -19.54
CA THR A 290 30.35 -4.87 -18.97
C THR A 290 30.76 -4.03 -17.77
N ALA A 291 29.83 -3.24 -17.16
CA ALA A 291 30.13 -2.44 -15.98
C ALA A 291 30.56 -3.30 -14.78
N ALA A 292 31.59 -2.87 -14.06
CA ALA A 292 32.13 -3.58 -12.90
C ALA A 292 31.49 -3.12 -11.57
N SER A 293 30.90 -1.92 -11.55
CA SER A 293 30.32 -1.33 -10.33
C SER A 293 28.99 -0.61 -10.60
N GLN A 294 28.28 -0.32 -9.52
CA GLN A 294 27.05 0.46 -9.56
C GLN A 294 27.31 1.91 -9.99
N SER A 295 28.38 2.49 -9.47
CA SER A 295 28.80 3.87 -9.83
C SER A 295 29.18 3.99 -11.30
N GLU A 296 29.92 3.02 -11.87
CA GLU A 296 30.23 2.98 -13.29
C GLU A 296 28.94 2.88 -14.14
N THR A 297 27.97 2.09 -13.67
CA THR A 297 26.66 2.00 -14.30
C THR A 297 25.94 3.35 -14.34
N TYR A 298 26.02 4.16 -13.28
CA TYR A 298 25.41 5.48 -13.25
C TYR A 298 26.01 6.43 -14.28
N GLU A 299 27.32 6.33 -14.54
CA GLU A 299 27.97 7.11 -15.61
C GLU A 299 27.46 6.67 -17.00
N LEU A 300 27.26 5.36 -17.23
CA LEU A 300 26.68 4.85 -18.47
C LEU A 300 25.24 5.37 -18.66
N LEU A 301 24.42 5.31 -17.61
CA LEU A 301 23.03 5.78 -17.65
C LEU A 301 22.94 7.29 -17.96
N ARG A 302 23.84 8.11 -17.38
CA ARG A 302 23.98 9.54 -17.76
C ARG A 302 24.34 9.70 -19.23
N GLY A 303 25.31 8.91 -19.71
CA GLY A 303 25.74 8.92 -21.11
C GLY A 303 24.60 8.52 -22.08
N TRP A 304 23.65 7.73 -21.63
CA TRP A 304 22.46 7.35 -22.39
C TRP A 304 21.31 8.36 -22.28
N GLY A 305 21.51 9.47 -21.55
CA GLY A 305 20.52 10.53 -21.40
C GLY A 305 19.50 10.31 -20.30
N LEU A 306 19.71 9.34 -19.42
CA LEU A 306 18.82 9.07 -18.30
C LEU A 306 19.13 9.98 -17.09
N PRO A 307 18.14 10.43 -16.34
CA PRO A 307 18.35 11.28 -15.18
C PRO A 307 18.85 10.46 -13.98
N VAL A 308 20.13 10.60 -13.66
CA VAL A 308 20.75 10.01 -12.47
C VAL A 308 20.85 11.06 -11.38
N SER A 309 20.51 10.71 -10.14
CA SER A 309 20.59 11.61 -8.98
C SER A 309 22.00 12.22 -8.86
N PRO A 310 22.10 13.56 -8.67
CA PRO A 310 23.39 14.22 -8.45
C PRO A 310 23.92 14.01 -7.02
N TYR A 311 23.13 13.41 -6.14
CA TYR A 311 23.44 13.25 -4.73
C TYR A 311 24.13 11.93 -4.37
N SER A 312 24.38 11.04 -5.35
CA SER A 312 25.08 9.76 -5.14
C SER A 312 26.58 9.97 -4.95
N ARG A 313 27.19 9.28 -3.96
CA ARG A 313 28.64 9.33 -3.68
C ARG A 313 29.19 7.93 -3.41
N VAL A 314 30.40 7.66 -3.89
CA VAL A 314 31.18 6.46 -3.53
C VAL A 314 32.09 6.81 -2.38
N LEU A 315 31.99 6.07 -1.28
CA LEU A 315 32.65 6.32 0.00
C LEU A 315 33.52 5.11 0.36
N ASP A 316 34.70 5.37 0.93
CA ASP A 316 35.70 4.36 1.22
C ASP A 316 35.61 3.78 2.64
N SER A 317 34.85 4.41 3.53
CA SER A 317 34.75 4.04 4.95
C SER A 317 33.34 4.22 5.53
N LEU A 318 33.07 3.49 6.63
CA LEU A 318 31.85 3.68 7.42
C LEU A 318 31.74 5.12 7.98
N ALA A 319 32.84 5.70 8.42
CA ALA A 319 32.84 7.07 8.94
C ALA A 319 32.33 8.09 7.90
N GLU A 320 32.73 7.93 6.62
CA GLU A 320 32.22 8.76 5.54
C GLU A 320 30.75 8.50 5.24
N VAL A 321 30.27 7.26 5.37
CA VAL A 321 28.83 6.92 5.24
C VAL A 321 28.02 7.61 6.33
N LEU A 322 28.48 7.57 7.58
CA LEU A 322 27.80 8.24 8.70
C LEU A 322 27.78 9.76 8.53
N GLU A 323 28.86 10.33 8.00
CA GLU A 323 28.91 11.78 7.71
C GLU A 323 27.95 12.16 6.59
N TYR A 324 27.87 11.34 5.53
CA TYR A 324 26.88 11.51 4.44
C TYR A 324 25.45 11.49 4.98
N ILE A 325 25.14 10.57 5.88
CA ILE A 325 23.80 10.47 6.50
C ILE A 325 23.49 11.74 7.30
N ARG A 326 24.44 12.25 8.11
CA ARG A 326 24.22 13.48 8.87
C ARG A 326 24.04 14.69 7.96
N GLU A 327 24.91 14.82 6.93
CA GLU A 327 24.82 15.90 5.95
C GLU A 327 23.41 15.99 5.32
N TYR A 328 22.88 14.87 4.84
CA TYR A 328 21.58 14.86 4.19
C TYR A 328 20.40 14.87 5.17
N GLY A 329 20.61 14.47 6.40
CA GLY A 329 19.65 14.67 7.48
C GLY A 329 19.39 16.16 7.76
N GLU A 330 20.45 16.96 7.78
CA GLU A 330 20.37 18.43 7.97
C GLU A 330 19.79 19.13 6.72
N LYS A 331 20.15 18.66 5.52
CA LYS A 331 19.72 19.23 4.23
C LYS A 331 18.43 18.62 3.68
N ARG A 332 17.72 17.79 4.46
CA ARG A 332 16.56 17.02 4.04
C ARG A 332 15.51 17.84 3.28
N HIS A 333 15.27 19.09 3.73
CA HIS A 333 14.28 19.99 3.15
C HIS A 333 14.80 20.95 2.08
N GLU A 334 16.09 20.88 1.76
CA GLU A 334 16.72 21.70 0.72
C GLU A 334 16.78 21.00 -0.64
N LEU A 335 16.45 19.69 -0.67
CA LEU A 335 16.48 18.90 -1.88
C LEU A 335 15.28 19.22 -2.78
N ILE A 336 15.44 18.93 -4.07
CA ILE A 336 14.35 19.15 -5.04
C ILE A 336 13.18 18.18 -4.86
N HIS A 337 13.33 17.13 -4.09
CA HIS A 337 12.34 16.10 -3.78
C HIS A 337 12.43 15.72 -2.30
N GLU A 338 11.38 15.15 -1.77
CA GLU A 338 11.38 14.57 -0.42
C GLU A 338 12.22 13.29 -0.38
N ILE A 339 12.79 13.02 0.80
CA ILE A 339 13.56 11.80 1.09
C ILE A 339 13.12 11.24 2.44
N ASP A 340 13.03 9.92 2.54
CA ASP A 340 12.72 9.19 3.78
C ASP A 340 13.94 8.53 4.42
N GLY A 341 15.11 8.61 3.77
CA GLY A 341 16.33 7.98 4.24
C GLY A 341 17.52 8.09 3.30
N ILE A 342 18.49 7.23 3.55
CA ILE A 342 19.70 7.02 2.73
C ILE A 342 19.81 5.56 2.36
N VAL A 343 20.10 5.26 1.10
CA VAL A 343 20.43 3.89 0.66
C VAL A 343 21.94 3.73 0.60
N VAL A 344 22.45 2.69 1.26
CA VAL A 344 23.88 2.31 1.26
C VAL A 344 24.01 0.98 0.53
N LYS A 345 24.86 0.94 -0.50
CA LYS A 345 25.08 -0.24 -1.35
C LYS A 345 26.57 -0.57 -1.43
N ALA A 346 26.93 -1.84 -1.47
CA ALA A 346 28.27 -2.22 -1.94
C ALA A 346 28.42 -1.85 -3.42
N ASP A 347 29.42 -1.03 -3.78
CA ASP A 347 29.56 -0.49 -5.14
C ASP A 347 29.94 -1.57 -6.17
N SER A 348 30.83 -2.53 -5.80
CA SER A 348 31.31 -3.58 -6.72
C SER A 348 30.27 -4.65 -6.99
N PHE A 349 29.98 -4.92 -8.26
CA PHE A 349 29.08 -6.02 -8.66
C PHE A 349 29.64 -7.42 -8.33
N ALA A 350 30.97 -7.58 -8.24
CA ALA A 350 31.57 -8.83 -7.78
C ALA A 350 31.20 -9.10 -6.32
N ILE A 351 31.28 -8.08 -5.46
CA ILE A 351 30.85 -8.15 -4.04
C ILE A 351 29.34 -8.37 -3.93
N GLN A 352 28.53 -7.67 -4.73
CA GLN A 352 27.08 -7.84 -4.73
C GLN A 352 26.66 -9.28 -5.06
N ARG A 353 27.31 -9.89 -6.06
CA ARG A 353 27.09 -11.31 -6.42
C ARG A 353 27.52 -12.26 -5.29
N ALA A 354 28.67 -11.99 -4.68
CA ALA A 354 29.17 -12.82 -3.58
C ALA A 354 28.24 -12.79 -2.36
N LEU A 355 27.79 -11.60 -1.95
CA LEU A 355 26.87 -11.44 -0.82
C LEU A 355 25.47 -11.98 -1.11
N GLY A 356 25.01 -11.88 -2.37
CA GLY A 356 23.74 -12.43 -2.83
C GLY A 356 22.52 -11.74 -2.26
N TYR A 357 21.41 -12.52 -2.18
CA TYR A 357 20.08 -12.03 -1.83
C TYR A 357 19.43 -12.95 -0.82
N THR A 358 18.48 -12.42 -0.09
CA THR A 358 17.45 -13.22 0.58
C THR A 358 16.25 -13.38 -0.36
N SER A 359 15.18 -14.01 0.11
CA SER A 359 13.91 -14.05 -0.64
C SER A 359 13.35 -12.65 -0.95
N ARG A 360 13.65 -11.65 -0.11
CA ARG A 360 13.04 -10.31 -0.16
C ARG A 360 14.05 -9.19 -0.46
N VAL A 361 15.24 -9.23 0.12
CA VAL A 361 16.21 -8.11 0.08
C VAL A 361 17.59 -8.55 -0.37
N PRO A 362 18.38 -7.66 -1.01
CA PRO A 362 19.81 -7.89 -1.24
C PRO A 362 20.59 -7.76 0.07
N ARG A 363 21.59 -8.63 0.28
CA ARG A 363 22.48 -8.56 1.45
C ARG A 363 23.58 -7.50 1.33
N TRP A 364 23.64 -6.84 0.20
CA TRP A 364 24.64 -5.83 -0.15
C TRP A 364 24.09 -4.39 -0.20
N ALA A 365 22.83 -4.21 0.18
CA ALA A 365 22.18 -2.89 0.25
C ALA A 365 21.26 -2.82 1.46
N ALA A 366 21.28 -1.67 2.14
CA ALA A 366 20.36 -1.32 3.22
C ALA A 366 19.85 0.11 3.05
N ALA A 367 18.68 0.38 3.61
CA ALA A 367 18.06 1.69 3.68
C ALA A 367 18.05 2.18 5.13
N TYR A 368 18.87 3.19 5.43
CA TYR A 368 18.76 3.92 6.68
C TYR A 368 17.57 4.86 6.61
N LYS A 369 16.64 4.74 7.55
CA LYS A 369 15.44 5.58 7.66
C LYS A 369 15.66 6.70 8.67
N TYR A 370 15.39 7.95 8.25
CA TYR A 370 15.41 9.08 9.19
C TYR A 370 14.25 8.97 10.18
N PRO A 371 14.45 9.40 11.44
CA PRO A 371 13.34 9.53 12.36
C PRO A 371 12.24 10.42 11.77
N PRO A 372 10.96 10.08 11.96
CA PRO A 372 9.86 10.92 11.53
C PRO A 372 9.90 12.30 12.23
N GLU A 373 9.46 13.33 11.51
CA GLU A 373 9.33 14.67 12.05
C GLU A 373 8.24 14.71 13.13
N GLU A 374 8.60 15.20 14.35
CA GLU A 374 7.66 15.38 15.45
C GLU A 374 7.41 16.87 15.69
N VAL A 375 6.13 17.23 15.83
CA VAL A 375 5.69 18.59 16.11
C VAL A 375 4.72 18.61 17.29
N HIS A 376 4.65 19.74 17.97
CA HIS A 376 3.70 19.92 19.08
C HIS A 376 2.49 20.73 18.61
N THR A 377 1.28 20.26 18.97
CA THR A 377 0.04 20.96 18.71
C THR A 377 -0.96 20.77 19.84
N ARG A 378 -1.97 21.64 19.95
CA ARG A 378 -3.00 21.54 20.96
C ARG A 378 -4.11 20.59 20.53
N LEU A 379 -4.42 19.61 21.37
CA LEU A 379 -5.55 18.70 21.20
C LEU A 379 -6.85 19.41 21.63
N LEU A 380 -7.66 19.82 20.67
CA LEU A 380 -8.89 20.56 20.90
C LEU A 380 -10.03 19.66 21.34
N ASP A 381 -10.12 18.47 20.74
CA ASP A 381 -11.20 17.52 21.00
C ASP A 381 -10.81 16.10 20.60
N ILE A 382 -11.49 15.09 21.13
CA ILE A 382 -11.44 13.71 20.63
C ILE A 382 -12.85 13.32 20.19
N ARG A 383 -13.02 13.04 18.92
CA ARG A 383 -14.29 12.65 18.31
C ARG A 383 -14.25 11.21 17.85
N VAL A 384 -15.42 10.65 17.50
CA VAL A 384 -15.52 9.29 17.00
C VAL A 384 -16.16 9.25 15.62
N ASN A 385 -15.66 8.36 14.74
CA ASN A 385 -16.26 8.02 13.46
C ASN A 385 -16.83 6.60 13.49
N VAL A 386 -17.88 6.33 12.68
CA VAL A 386 -18.53 5.02 12.57
C VAL A 386 -18.31 4.48 11.18
N GLY A 387 -17.41 3.51 11.05
CA GLY A 387 -17.05 2.89 9.78
C GLY A 387 -18.14 1.94 9.23
N ARG A 388 -17.95 1.43 8.02
CA ARG A 388 -18.91 0.59 7.28
C ARG A 388 -19.36 -0.68 7.99
N THR A 389 -18.51 -1.25 8.86
CA THR A 389 -18.83 -2.43 9.69
C THR A 389 -19.31 -2.09 11.09
N GLY A 390 -19.65 -0.83 11.32
CA GLY A 390 -20.11 -0.33 12.62
C GLY A 390 -19.01 -0.01 13.64
N ARG A 391 -17.72 -0.29 13.35
CA ARG A 391 -16.61 0.04 14.26
C ARG A 391 -16.59 1.53 14.55
N VAL A 392 -16.51 1.88 15.85
CA VAL A 392 -16.47 3.27 16.32
C VAL A 392 -15.03 3.60 16.70
N THR A 393 -14.41 4.45 15.90
CA THR A 393 -12.97 4.76 16.01
C THR A 393 -12.78 6.19 16.50
N PRO A 394 -12.08 6.41 17.62
CA PRO A 394 -11.73 7.76 18.09
C PRO A 394 -10.64 8.37 17.21
N TYR A 395 -10.74 9.68 17.01
CA TYR A 395 -9.72 10.49 16.34
C TYR A 395 -9.57 11.85 17.04
N ALA A 396 -8.36 12.36 17.04
CA ALA A 396 -8.02 13.66 17.59
C ALA A 396 -8.39 14.77 16.61
N VAL A 397 -8.89 15.88 17.15
CA VAL A 397 -9.05 17.17 16.45
C VAL A 397 -8.10 18.15 17.12
N MET A 398 -7.21 18.78 16.35
CA MET A 398 -6.09 19.56 16.84
C MET A 398 -6.07 20.95 16.23
N GLU A 399 -5.32 21.88 16.83
CA GLU A 399 -4.94 23.09 16.14
C GLU A 399 -4.13 22.75 14.90
N PRO A 400 -4.42 23.38 13.72
CA PRO A 400 -3.70 23.11 12.50
C PRO A 400 -2.20 23.32 12.65
N VAL A 401 -1.39 22.33 12.32
CA VAL A 401 0.07 22.38 12.40
C VAL A 401 0.69 21.79 11.15
N LYS A 402 1.81 22.37 10.72
CA LYS A 402 2.57 21.82 9.60
C LYS A 402 3.51 20.73 10.08
N VAL A 403 3.46 19.56 9.43
CA VAL A 403 4.37 18.44 9.65
C VAL A 403 4.59 17.70 8.35
N SER A 404 5.83 17.35 8.04
CA SER A 404 6.23 16.68 6.80
C SER A 404 5.50 17.25 5.56
N GLY A 405 5.64 18.58 5.37
CA GLY A 405 5.15 19.31 4.20
C GLY A 405 3.63 19.52 4.08
N SER A 406 2.79 19.01 4.98
CA SER A 406 1.33 19.25 4.96
C SER A 406 0.79 19.81 6.27
N THR A 407 -0.37 20.47 6.20
CA THR A 407 -1.09 20.94 7.39
C THR A 407 -2.00 19.81 7.89
N VAL A 408 -1.87 19.48 9.19
CA VAL A 408 -2.62 18.41 9.86
C VAL A 408 -3.51 19.02 10.93
N GLU A 409 -4.79 18.63 10.95
CA GLU A 409 -5.80 19.04 11.91
C GLU A 409 -6.43 17.85 12.65
N MET A 410 -6.26 16.65 12.09
CA MET A 410 -6.84 15.41 12.65
C MET A 410 -5.80 14.29 12.62
N ALA A 411 -5.84 13.41 13.64
CA ALA A 411 -4.99 12.24 13.74
C ALA A 411 -5.77 11.05 14.32
N THR A 412 -5.41 9.84 13.91
CA THR A 412 -6.04 8.63 14.44
C THR A 412 -5.66 8.38 15.91
N LEU A 413 -6.59 7.77 16.64
CA LEU A 413 -6.37 7.25 18.00
C LEU A 413 -6.81 5.77 18.11
N HIS A 414 -7.03 5.12 16.97
CA HIS A 414 -7.31 3.69 16.78
C HIS A 414 -8.49 3.14 17.60
N ASN A 415 -8.43 3.15 18.92
CA ASN A 415 -9.50 2.70 19.84
C ASN A 415 -9.36 3.36 21.20
N GLN A 416 -10.35 3.13 22.10
CA GLN A 416 -10.37 3.74 23.42
C GLN A 416 -9.19 3.33 24.32
N ASP A 417 -8.67 2.11 24.16
CA ASP A 417 -7.60 1.61 25.00
C ASP A 417 -6.27 2.25 24.61
N VAL A 418 -6.06 2.53 23.31
CA VAL A 418 -4.91 3.31 22.82
C VAL A 418 -4.98 4.75 23.37
N VAL A 419 -6.16 5.39 23.41
CA VAL A 419 -6.31 6.71 24.03
C VAL A 419 -5.87 6.68 25.49
N LYS A 420 -6.31 5.67 26.25
CA LYS A 420 -5.93 5.49 27.66
C LYS A 420 -4.45 5.16 27.81
N ALA A 421 -3.92 4.26 27.02
CA ALA A 421 -2.50 3.86 27.08
C ALA A 421 -1.55 5.03 26.75
N LYS A 422 -1.91 5.86 25.78
CA LYS A 422 -1.15 7.09 25.46
C LYS A 422 -1.32 8.17 26.53
N GLY A 423 -2.30 8.07 27.40
CA GLY A 423 -2.55 8.99 28.52
C GLY A 423 -2.88 10.42 28.08
N VAL A 424 -3.42 10.59 26.87
CA VAL A 424 -3.79 11.92 26.33
C VAL A 424 -5.12 12.42 26.89
N LEU A 425 -5.17 13.71 27.20
CA LEU A 425 -6.36 14.41 27.66
C LEU A 425 -6.77 15.50 26.65
N ILE A 426 -8.06 15.74 26.49
CA ILE A 426 -8.54 16.86 25.67
C ILE A 426 -8.08 18.15 26.33
N GLY A 427 -7.42 19.04 25.57
CA GLY A 427 -6.77 20.24 26.05
C GLY A 427 -5.26 20.13 26.21
N ASP A 428 -4.66 18.93 26.08
CA ASP A 428 -3.22 18.71 26.08
C ASP A 428 -2.53 19.42 24.92
N THR A 429 -1.26 19.73 25.12
CA THR A 429 -0.32 19.81 24.02
C THR A 429 0.20 18.42 23.74
N VAL A 430 0.01 17.93 22.52
CA VAL A 430 0.38 16.58 22.11
C VAL A 430 1.53 16.60 21.13
N ILE A 431 2.32 15.53 21.15
CA ILE A 431 3.35 15.27 20.15
C ILE A 431 2.65 14.58 18.98
N LEU A 432 2.68 15.23 17.82
CA LEU A 432 2.15 14.73 16.56
C LEU A 432 3.32 14.40 15.65
N ARG A 433 3.25 13.24 15.02
CA ARG A 433 4.12 12.87 13.89
C ARG A 433 3.28 12.34 12.74
N LYS A 434 3.87 12.30 11.58
CA LYS A 434 3.37 11.48 10.49
C LYS A 434 4.16 10.20 10.47
N ALA A 435 3.51 9.13 10.77
CA ALA A 435 4.09 7.84 10.67
C ALA A 435 4.31 7.49 9.19
N GLY A 436 5.56 7.19 8.80
CA GLY A 436 5.97 6.99 7.40
C GLY A 436 5.71 8.19 6.49
N ASP A 437 5.74 9.42 7.06
CA ASP A 437 5.42 10.68 6.38
C ASP A 437 4.00 10.75 5.76
N VAL A 438 3.10 9.81 6.09
CA VAL A 438 1.77 9.67 5.50
C VAL A 438 0.66 9.89 6.51
N ILE A 439 0.55 9.07 7.58
CA ILE A 439 -0.58 9.07 8.50
C ILE A 439 -0.29 9.86 9.75
N PRO A 440 -1.07 10.92 10.06
CA PRO A 440 -0.93 11.63 11.31
C PRO A 440 -1.31 10.75 12.50
N GLU A 441 -0.41 10.62 13.47
CA GLU A 441 -0.65 9.95 14.74
C GLU A 441 -0.20 10.81 15.92
N ILE A 442 -0.87 10.64 17.05
CA ILE A 442 -0.44 11.22 18.31
C ILE A 442 0.46 10.22 19.02
N VAL A 443 1.70 10.64 19.30
CA VAL A 443 2.67 9.87 20.09
C VAL A 443 2.26 9.83 21.54
N GLY A 444 1.98 11.00 22.12
CA GLY A 444 1.57 11.18 23.53
C GLY A 444 1.44 12.65 23.91
N PRO A 445 1.14 12.95 25.19
CA PRO A 445 1.09 14.31 25.68
C PRO A 445 2.48 14.86 26.03
N VAL A 446 2.69 16.15 25.90
CA VAL A 446 3.84 16.86 26.47
C VAL A 446 3.56 17.14 27.92
N LEU A 447 3.89 16.19 28.82
CA LEU A 447 3.52 16.25 30.25
C LEU A 447 3.96 17.55 30.96
N ALA A 448 5.14 18.08 30.61
CA ALA A 448 5.65 19.33 31.20
C ALA A 448 4.74 20.54 30.92
N LEU A 449 3.91 20.51 29.88
CA LEU A 449 2.99 21.60 29.53
C LEU A 449 1.61 21.46 30.18
N ARG A 450 1.40 20.46 31.03
CA ARG A 450 0.20 20.30 31.87
C ARG A 450 0.24 21.14 33.13
N GLU A 451 1.44 21.42 33.64
CA GLU A 451 1.63 22.14 34.91
C GLU A 451 0.88 23.47 34.93
N GLY A 452 -0.02 23.63 35.88
CA GLY A 452 -0.86 24.82 36.06
C GLY A 452 -2.06 24.92 35.11
N ARG A 453 -2.36 23.83 34.35
CA ARG A 453 -3.48 23.76 33.41
C ARG A 453 -4.38 22.54 33.64
N GLU A 454 -4.23 21.87 34.76
CA GLU A 454 -4.90 20.62 35.08
C GLU A 454 -6.45 20.77 35.02
N ASP A 455 -6.98 21.93 35.42
CA ASP A 455 -8.42 22.23 35.38
C ASP A 455 -8.97 22.42 33.94
N GLU A 456 -8.12 22.64 32.95
CA GLU A 456 -8.49 22.78 31.53
C GLU A 456 -8.57 21.43 30.82
N LEU A 457 -8.02 20.38 31.42
CA LEU A 457 -7.85 19.07 30.79
C LEU A 457 -9.08 18.19 31.05
N ARG A 458 -9.49 17.45 30.05
CA ARG A 458 -10.66 16.55 30.15
C ARG A 458 -10.30 15.16 29.64
N GLU A 459 -10.72 14.14 30.39
CA GLU A 459 -10.62 12.77 29.92
C GLU A 459 -11.59 12.50 28.76
N PHE A 460 -11.14 11.72 27.77
CA PHE A 460 -12.02 11.21 26.73
C PHE A 460 -12.86 10.06 27.28
N VAL A 461 -14.15 10.15 27.11
CA VAL A 461 -15.09 9.09 27.42
C VAL A 461 -15.72 8.59 26.13
N MET A 462 -15.54 7.30 25.85
CA MET A 462 -16.16 6.66 24.69
C MET A 462 -17.69 6.77 24.81
N PRO A 463 -18.41 7.25 23.77
CA PRO A 463 -19.86 7.34 23.83
C PRO A 463 -20.49 5.96 24.01
N ASP A 464 -21.57 5.89 24.78
CA ASP A 464 -22.40 4.70 25.00
C ASP A 464 -23.39 4.45 23.85
N ARG A 465 -23.60 5.47 23.01
CA ARG A 465 -24.52 5.46 21.87
C ARG A 465 -23.84 5.91 20.60
N CYS A 466 -24.26 5.31 19.50
CA CYS A 466 -23.81 5.70 18.18
C CYS A 466 -24.13 7.17 17.88
N PRO A 467 -23.14 8.00 17.54
CA PRO A 467 -23.37 9.43 17.28
C PRO A 467 -24.23 9.67 16.03
N SER A 468 -24.37 8.68 15.16
CA SER A 468 -25.11 8.80 13.91
C SER A 468 -26.57 8.34 14.02
N CYS A 469 -26.85 7.26 14.78
CA CYS A 469 -28.19 6.69 14.84
C CYS A 469 -28.76 6.50 16.27
N GLY A 470 -28.03 6.86 17.32
CA GLY A 470 -28.47 6.76 18.71
C GLY A 470 -28.57 5.35 19.30
N THR A 471 -28.25 4.31 18.51
CA THR A 471 -28.28 2.92 18.96
C THR A 471 -27.19 2.69 20.02
N PRO A 472 -27.48 1.96 21.12
CA PRO A 472 -26.45 1.58 22.08
C PRO A 472 -25.30 0.86 21.42
N LEU A 473 -24.08 1.25 21.78
CA LEU A 473 -22.84 0.64 21.29
C LEU A 473 -22.47 -0.59 22.13
N ALA A 474 -21.89 -1.58 21.50
CA ALA A 474 -21.45 -2.80 22.16
C ALA A 474 -20.23 -3.41 21.46
N PRO A 475 -19.37 -4.18 22.17
CA PRO A 475 -18.35 -5.01 21.51
C PRO A 475 -19.04 -6.12 20.70
N ALA A 476 -18.41 -6.58 19.61
CA ALA A 476 -18.96 -7.66 18.78
C ALA A 476 -18.92 -9.01 19.51
N LYS A 477 -17.91 -9.22 20.37
CA LYS A 477 -17.73 -10.40 21.23
C LYS A 477 -17.32 -9.92 22.62
N GLU A 478 -17.55 -10.73 23.62
CA GLU A 478 -17.00 -10.50 24.96
C GLU A 478 -15.46 -10.48 24.89
N GLY A 479 -14.85 -9.41 25.40
CA GLY A 479 -13.41 -9.18 25.31
C GLY A 479 -12.93 -8.47 24.02
N ASP A 480 -13.81 -8.14 23.07
CA ASP A 480 -13.42 -7.34 21.91
C ASP A 480 -13.16 -5.88 22.32
N VAL A 481 -11.97 -5.39 21.99
CA VAL A 481 -11.56 -3.99 22.25
C VAL A 481 -12.35 -3.01 21.38
N ASP A 482 -12.80 -3.45 20.20
CA ASP A 482 -13.55 -2.64 19.27
C ASP A 482 -15.02 -2.48 19.67
N ILE A 483 -15.40 -1.27 19.95
CA ILE A 483 -16.81 -0.91 20.20
C ILE A 483 -17.50 -0.66 18.85
N ARG A 484 -18.71 -1.19 18.69
CA ARG A 484 -19.44 -1.16 17.42
C ARG A 484 -20.89 -0.70 17.58
N CYS A 485 -21.41 -0.09 16.51
CA CYS A 485 -22.83 0.14 16.34
C CYS A 485 -23.48 -1.11 15.71
N PRO A 486 -24.36 -1.83 16.43
CA PRO A 486 -24.98 -3.06 15.91
C PRO A 486 -26.08 -2.80 14.86
N ASN A 487 -26.50 -1.54 14.66
CA ASN A 487 -27.52 -1.17 13.68
C ASN A 487 -26.92 -1.14 12.26
N ALA A 488 -26.53 -2.30 11.74
CA ALA A 488 -25.89 -2.38 10.42
C ALA A 488 -26.83 -1.94 9.28
N ARG A 489 -28.14 -2.26 9.37
CA ARG A 489 -29.12 -2.02 8.31
C ARG A 489 -29.41 -0.54 8.09
N SER A 490 -29.65 0.23 9.15
CA SER A 490 -30.23 1.59 9.06
C SER A 490 -29.39 2.69 9.69
N CYS A 491 -28.15 2.41 10.13
CA CYS A 491 -27.26 3.46 10.59
C CYS A 491 -26.78 4.31 9.41
N PRO A 492 -27.06 5.64 9.39
CA PRO A 492 -26.68 6.47 8.24
C PRO A 492 -25.18 6.51 7.97
N SER A 493 -24.33 6.52 9.00
CA SER A 493 -22.88 6.48 8.81
C SER A 493 -22.44 5.17 8.19
N GLN A 494 -22.95 4.02 8.66
CA GLN A 494 -22.58 2.72 8.07
C GLN A 494 -23.03 2.62 6.61
N LEU A 495 -24.23 3.09 6.28
CA LEU A 495 -24.75 3.12 4.92
C LEU A 495 -23.86 3.99 4.01
N ARG A 496 -23.51 5.21 4.46
CA ARG A 496 -22.63 6.12 3.73
C ARG A 496 -21.29 5.47 3.42
N GLU A 497 -20.67 4.85 4.43
CA GLU A 497 -19.36 4.20 4.28
C GLU A 497 -19.44 2.98 3.33
N ARG A 498 -20.53 2.19 3.35
CA ARG A 498 -20.73 1.09 2.41
C ARG A 498 -20.95 1.58 0.99
N VAL A 499 -21.73 2.66 0.80
CA VAL A 499 -21.94 3.27 -0.54
C VAL A 499 -20.64 3.87 -1.09
N ALA A 500 -19.83 4.54 -0.25
CA ALA A 500 -18.52 5.04 -0.66
C ALA A 500 -17.57 3.89 -1.03
N HIS A 501 -17.54 2.81 -0.23
CA HIS A 501 -16.73 1.63 -0.51
C HIS A 501 -17.14 0.93 -1.81
N LEU A 502 -18.45 0.81 -2.06
CA LEU A 502 -19.00 0.23 -3.30
C LEU A 502 -18.49 0.98 -4.54
N GLY A 503 -18.38 2.32 -4.49
CA GLY A 503 -17.80 3.13 -5.56
C GLY A 503 -16.27 3.04 -5.68
N GLY A 504 -15.60 2.47 -4.70
CA GLY A 504 -14.14 2.41 -4.63
C GLY A 504 -13.49 1.53 -5.70
N ARG A 505 -12.19 1.79 -5.99
CA ARG A 505 -11.40 1.07 -7.01
C ARG A 505 -11.32 -0.43 -6.79
N GLY A 506 -11.29 -0.86 -5.53
CA GLY A 506 -11.26 -2.28 -5.17
C GLY A 506 -12.60 -2.99 -5.35
N ALA A 507 -13.72 -2.26 -5.43
CA ALA A 507 -15.07 -2.78 -5.63
C ALA A 507 -15.55 -2.53 -7.07
N PHE A 508 -16.66 -1.83 -7.26
CA PHE A 508 -17.21 -1.58 -8.62
C PHE A 508 -16.44 -0.51 -9.42
N ASP A 509 -15.57 0.29 -8.81
CA ASP A 509 -14.79 1.35 -9.45
C ASP A 509 -15.66 2.37 -10.19
N ILE A 510 -16.64 2.92 -9.49
CA ILE A 510 -17.59 3.89 -10.02
C ILE A 510 -17.03 5.30 -9.82
N GLU A 511 -16.46 5.88 -10.86
CA GLU A 511 -16.02 7.26 -10.81
C GLU A 511 -17.19 8.20 -10.52
N ALA A 512 -16.95 9.30 -9.79
CA ALA A 512 -17.94 10.23 -9.26
C ALA A 512 -18.86 9.68 -8.16
N LEU A 513 -18.67 8.46 -7.67
CA LEU A 513 -19.29 7.92 -6.44
C LEU A 513 -18.26 7.88 -5.28
N GLY A 514 -17.60 8.99 -5.02
CA GLY A 514 -16.73 9.12 -3.85
C GLY A 514 -17.51 9.46 -2.57
N TYR A 515 -16.77 9.69 -1.47
CA TYR A 515 -17.33 9.93 -0.14
C TYR A 515 -18.36 11.08 -0.09
N GLU A 516 -18.10 12.22 -0.76
CA GLU A 516 -19.04 13.35 -0.81
C GLU A 516 -20.36 12.99 -1.52
N ALA A 517 -20.28 12.25 -2.62
CA ALA A 517 -21.46 11.79 -3.33
C ALA A 517 -22.25 10.77 -2.52
N ALA A 518 -21.56 9.83 -1.86
CA ALA A 518 -22.18 8.88 -0.93
C ALA A 518 -22.89 9.61 0.22
N MET A 519 -22.27 10.63 0.80
CA MET A 519 -22.86 11.46 1.84
C MET A 519 -24.12 12.20 1.35
N ALA A 520 -24.05 12.83 0.17
CA ALA A 520 -25.18 13.53 -0.43
C ALA A 520 -26.35 12.59 -0.77
N LEU A 521 -26.05 11.34 -1.15
CA LEU A 521 -27.07 10.32 -1.43
C LEU A 521 -27.75 9.77 -0.18
N THR A 522 -27.00 9.61 0.92
CA THR A 522 -27.45 8.87 2.12
C THR A 522 -27.91 9.75 3.28
N SER A 523 -27.71 11.06 3.19
CA SER A 523 -28.03 12.02 4.24
C SER A 523 -28.60 13.31 3.65
N GLY A 524 -29.49 13.97 4.40
CA GLY A 524 -29.90 15.35 4.14
C GLY A 524 -28.79 16.34 4.51
N PRO A 525 -28.96 17.64 4.16
CA PRO A 525 -27.92 18.67 4.38
C PRO A 525 -27.66 18.96 5.88
N GLY A 526 -28.59 18.64 6.76
CA GLY A 526 -28.49 18.98 8.19
C GLY A 526 -28.66 20.49 8.48
N PRO A 527 -28.37 20.92 9.73
CA PRO A 527 -28.46 22.31 10.13
C PRO A 527 -27.40 23.17 9.47
N ASP A 528 -27.59 24.51 9.53
CA ASP A 528 -26.62 25.47 8.98
C ASP A 528 -25.26 25.35 9.67
N PRO A 529 -24.17 25.12 8.94
CA PRO A 529 -22.83 25.05 9.52
C PRO A 529 -22.43 26.29 10.32
N ALA A 530 -22.94 27.47 9.99
CA ALA A 530 -22.68 28.69 10.73
C ALA A 530 -23.12 28.59 12.21
N GLU A 531 -24.18 27.82 12.52
CA GLU A 531 -24.65 27.56 13.85
C GLU A 531 -23.80 26.50 14.61
N LEU A 532 -22.94 25.77 13.86
CA LEU A 532 -22.13 24.64 14.34
C LEU A 532 -20.64 24.94 14.30
N GLY A 533 -20.25 26.22 14.31
CA GLY A 533 -18.83 26.61 14.25
C GLY A 533 -18.16 26.36 12.89
N GLY A 534 -18.94 26.37 11.81
CA GLY A 534 -18.40 26.25 10.45
C GLY A 534 -18.31 24.82 9.91
N VAL A 535 -18.74 23.82 10.66
CA VAL A 535 -18.64 22.42 10.26
C VAL A 535 -20.00 21.88 9.81
N ALA A 536 -20.10 21.44 8.55
CA ALA A 536 -21.29 20.79 8.03
C ALA A 536 -21.52 19.44 8.73
N GLN A 537 -22.73 19.22 9.24
CA GLN A 537 -23.15 17.96 9.88
C GLN A 537 -24.38 17.40 9.15
N PRO A 538 -24.19 16.65 8.04
CA PRO A 538 -25.29 16.04 7.30
C PRO A 538 -26.13 15.16 8.22
N SER A 539 -27.45 15.34 8.18
CA SER A 539 -28.39 14.63 9.04
C SER A 539 -29.73 14.44 8.36
N GLY A 540 -30.51 13.48 8.85
CA GLY A 540 -31.78 13.11 8.24
C GLY A 540 -31.63 12.10 7.11
N PRO A 541 -32.72 11.61 6.52
CA PRO A 541 -32.71 10.63 5.45
C PRO A 541 -32.24 11.26 4.14
N GLY A 542 -31.41 10.51 3.39
CA GLY A 542 -31.02 10.86 2.03
C GLY A 542 -32.00 10.35 0.97
N VAL A 543 -31.55 10.39 -0.27
CA VAL A 543 -32.31 9.87 -1.42
C VAL A 543 -32.36 8.35 -1.41
N ILE A 544 -31.24 7.71 -1.03
CA ILE A 544 -31.17 6.25 -0.84
C ILE A 544 -31.09 5.90 0.63
N THR A 545 -31.73 4.81 1.02
CA THR A 545 -31.80 4.27 2.38
C THR A 545 -31.16 2.89 2.51
N SER A 546 -30.70 2.34 1.39
CA SER A 546 -29.98 1.07 1.28
C SER A 546 -29.05 1.11 0.09
N GLU A 547 -27.91 0.43 0.17
CA GLU A 547 -27.01 0.19 -0.95
C GLU A 547 -27.65 -0.61 -2.09
N ALA A 548 -28.72 -1.36 -1.80
CA ALA A 548 -29.54 -2.03 -2.83
C ALA A 548 -30.01 -1.07 -3.93
N GLN A 549 -30.24 0.21 -3.58
CA GLN A 549 -30.79 1.24 -4.47
C GLN A 549 -29.74 1.94 -5.35
N VAL A 550 -28.46 1.65 -5.20
CA VAL A 550 -27.40 2.39 -5.91
C VAL A 550 -27.51 2.23 -7.43
N PHE A 551 -27.78 1.02 -7.92
CA PHE A 551 -27.92 0.78 -9.35
C PHE A 551 -29.28 1.23 -9.91
N ASP A 552 -30.25 1.55 -9.04
CA ASP A 552 -31.50 2.20 -9.46
C ASP A 552 -31.30 3.63 -9.94
N LEU A 553 -30.16 4.24 -9.63
CA LEU A 553 -29.75 5.55 -10.17
C LEU A 553 -29.28 5.48 -11.64
N ALA A 554 -28.96 4.27 -12.15
CA ALA A 554 -28.48 4.06 -13.51
C ALA A 554 -29.56 4.34 -14.57
N ALA A 555 -29.14 4.60 -15.80
CA ALA A 555 -30.05 4.82 -16.92
C ALA A 555 -30.80 3.51 -17.25
N GLY A 556 -32.09 3.59 -17.54
CA GLY A 556 -32.90 2.40 -17.88
C GLY A 556 -33.56 1.68 -16.70
N ASN A 557 -33.38 2.15 -15.47
CA ASN A 557 -34.13 1.65 -14.34
C ASN A 557 -35.63 1.93 -14.49
N PRO A 558 -36.51 0.96 -14.13
CA PRO A 558 -37.95 1.12 -14.15
C PRO A 558 -38.51 2.18 -13.18
N ASP A 559 -37.78 2.58 -12.14
CA ASP A 559 -38.21 3.65 -11.22
C ASP A 559 -37.49 4.99 -11.49
N PRO A 560 -38.06 5.87 -12.34
CA PRO A 560 -37.48 7.20 -12.59
C PRO A 560 -37.56 8.13 -11.37
N SER A 561 -38.42 7.85 -10.38
CA SER A 561 -38.67 8.73 -9.23
C SER A 561 -37.43 8.94 -8.37
N LEU A 562 -36.56 7.93 -8.26
CA LEU A 562 -35.30 8.02 -7.51
C LEU A 562 -34.34 9.02 -8.15
N ARG A 563 -34.22 9.01 -9.49
CA ARG A 563 -33.40 9.98 -10.23
C ARG A 563 -33.96 11.39 -10.17
N GLU A 564 -35.29 11.55 -10.19
CA GLU A 564 -35.94 12.83 -10.04
C GLU A 564 -35.63 13.46 -8.70
N ARG A 565 -35.64 12.67 -7.62
CA ARG A 565 -35.29 13.13 -6.26
C ARG A 565 -33.84 13.59 -6.12
N LEU A 566 -32.92 13.18 -7.00
CA LEU A 566 -31.56 13.72 -7.02
C LEU A 566 -31.51 15.21 -7.32
N ALA A 567 -32.50 15.75 -8.02
CA ALA A 567 -32.59 17.19 -8.32
C ALA A 567 -32.78 18.05 -7.06
N ASP A 568 -33.38 17.47 -6.03
CA ASP A 568 -33.66 18.14 -4.74
C ASP A 568 -32.51 18.02 -3.73
N VAL A 569 -31.48 17.22 -4.06
CA VAL A 569 -30.32 17.04 -3.17
C VAL A 569 -29.50 18.31 -3.13
N ALA A 570 -29.36 18.89 -1.96
CA ALA A 570 -28.56 20.07 -1.73
C ALA A 570 -27.57 19.84 -0.57
N VAL A 571 -26.43 20.48 -0.66
CA VAL A 571 -25.37 20.44 0.34
C VAL A 571 -24.98 21.86 0.73
N TRP A 572 -24.50 22.02 1.96
CA TRP A 572 -23.93 23.29 2.41
C TRP A 572 -22.57 23.52 1.78
N ARG A 573 -22.37 24.71 1.22
CA ARG A 573 -21.04 25.16 0.75
C ARG A 573 -20.76 26.56 1.29
N GLU A 574 -19.55 26.72 1.78
CA GLU A 574 -19.05 28.01 2.20
C GLU A 574 -18.79 28.90 0.99
N LYS A 575 -19.28 30.14 1.06
CA LYS A 575 -18.97 31.18 0.07
C LYS A 575 -17.51 31.56 0.20
N ARG A 576 -16.81 31.62 -0.91
CA ARG A 576 -15.42 32.07 -0.96
C ARG A 576 -15.32 33.45 -1.58
N SER A 577 -14.46 34.30 -1.04
CA SER A 577 -14.10 35.60 -1.58
C SER A 577 -12.59 35.65 -1.76
N LYS A 578 -12.11 35.82 -2.98
CA LYS A 578 -10.67 35.81 -3.33
C LYS A 578 -9.92 34.54 -2.88
N GLY A 579 -10.61 33.40 -2.88
CA GLY A 579 -10.03 32.12 -2.47
C GLY A 579 -10.19 31.79 -0.97
N GLU A 580 -10.50 32.75 -0.12
CA GLU A 580 -10.69 32.57 1.31
C GLU A 580 -12.15 32.29 1.68
N GLY A 581 -12.41 31.43 2.64
CA GLY A 581 -13.72 31.20 3.22
C GLY A 581 -14.25 32.47 3.90
N THR A 582 -15.55 32.72 3.75
CA THR A 582 -16.20 33.92 4.30
C THR A 582 -16.96 33.65 5.60
N GLY A 583 -17.01 32.40 6.09
CA GLY A 583 -17.88 31.98 7.18
C GLY A 583 -19.36 31.98 6.85
N VAL A 584 -19.74 32.29 5.60
CA VAL A 584 -21.13 32.33 5.15
C VAL A 584 -21.42 31.08 4.32
N PHE A 585 -22.39 30.29 4.74
CA PHE A 585 -22.78 29.07 4.04
C PHE A 585 -24.06 29.27 3.21
N GLU A 586 -24.17 28.53 2.12
CA GLU A 586 -25.39 28.48 1.30
C GLU A 586 -25.69 27.04 0.88
N LEU A 587 -26.97 26.69 0.82
CA LEU A 587 -27.42 25.43 0.24
C LEU A 587 -27.33 25.50 -1.30
N VAL A 588 -26.56 24.58 -1.87
CA VAL A 588 -26.40 24.47 -3.32
C VAL A 588 -26.81 23.07 -3.78
N PRO A 589 -27.49 22.93 -4.94
CA PRO A 589 -27.76 21.62 -5.52
C PRO A 589 -26.46 20.85 -5.75
N TYR A 590 -26.43 19.55 -5.43
CA TYR A 590 -25.23 18.73 -5.60
C TYR A 590 -25.18 18.03 -6.95
N PHE A 591 -26.22 17.30 -7.30
CA PHE A 591 -26.28 16.51 -8.53
C PHE A 591 -26.81 17.30 -9.72
N TRP A 592 -27.57 18.38 -9.51
CA TRP A 592 -28.14 19.24 -10.57
C TRP A 592 -27.57 20.63 -10.52
N THR A 593 -27.61 21.31 -11.66
CA THR A 593 -27.25 22.72 -11.74
C THR A 593 -28.40 23.59 -11.21
N LYS A 594 -28.06 24.69 -10.55
CA LYS A 594 -29.08 25.67 -10.10
C LYS A 594 -29.84 26.23 -11.32
N ALA A 595 -31.17 26.16 -11.29
CA ALA A 595 -32.00 26.81 -12.33
C ALA A 595 -31.82 28.33 -12.29
N THR A 596 -31.78 28.96 -13.46
CA THR A 596 -31.77 30.43 -13.65
C THR A 596 -32.93 30.83 -14.50
N ALA A 597 -33.21 32.16 -14.60
CA ALA A 597 -34.27 32.67 -15.47
C ALA A 597 -34.10 32.33 -16.97
N LYS A 598 -32.85 31.98 -17.38
CA LYS A 598 -32.49 31.66 -18.76
C LYS A 598 -32.14 30.18 -19.02
N THR A 599 -31.85 29.43 -17.99
CA THR A 599 -31.35 28.05 -18.11
C THR A 599 -32.06 27.14 -17.12
N PRO A 600 -32.77 26.08 -17.57
CA PRO A 600 -33.38 25.12 -16.69
C PRO A 600 -32.30 24.31 -15.93
N SER A 601 -32.69 23.77 -14.78
CA SER A 601 -31.87 22.80 -14.03
C SER A 601 -31.61 21.57 -14.89
N LYS A 602 -30.36 21.08 -14.87
CA LYS A 602 -29.93 19.86 -15.56
C LYS A 602 -28.88 19.12 -14.71
N PRO A 603 -28.63 17.83 -14.94
CA PRO A 603 -27.55 17.12 -14.30
C PRO A 603 -26.21 17.85 -14.46
N THR A 604 -25.38 17.83 -13.44
CA THR A 604 -24.00 18.31 -13.53
C THR A 604 -23.16 17.32 -14.36
N ALA A 605 -22.01 17.76 -14.88
CA ALA A 605 -21.09 16.86 -15.61
C ALA A 605 -20.68 15.63 -14.77
N ASN A 606 -20.46 15.81 -13.46
CA ASN A 606 -20.18 14.71 -12.54
C ASN A 606 -21.36 13.74 -12.38
N THR A 607 -22.59 14.26 -12.39
CA THR A 607 -23.80 13.41 -12.34
C THR A 607 -23.99 12.62 -13.62
N GLU A 608 -23.76 13.25 -14.78
CA GLU A 608 -23.77 12.52 -16.07
C GLU A 608 -22.69 11.45 -16.13
N LYS A 609 -21.51 11.73 -15.55
CA LYS A 609 -20.43 10.74 -15.40
C LYS A 609 -20.87 9.61 -14.49
N LEU A 610 -21.43 9.92 -13.31
CA LEU A 610 -21.93 8.91 -12.37
C LEU A 610 -22.91 7.94 -13.04
N PHE A 611 -23.84 8.45 -13.82
CA PHE A 611 -24.81 7.59 -14.52
C PHE A 611 -24.16 6.66 -15.53
N ARG A 612 -23.16 7.14 -16.29
CA ARG A 612 -22.40 6.28 -17.22
C ARG A 612 -21.57 5.24 -16.51
N GLU A 613 -20.90 5.62 -15.43
CA GLU A 613 -20.06 4.70 -14.66
C GLU A 613 -20.89 3.63 -13.92
N LEU A 614 -22.10 3.98 -13.46
CA LEU A 614 -23.04 2.99 -12.91
C LEU A 614 -23.44 1.92 -13.94
N GLU A 615 -23.72 2.32 -15.19
CA GLU A 615 -24.02 1.35 -16.26
C GLU A 615 -22.84 0.46 -16.59
N LYS A 616 -21.63 1.05 -16.65
CA LYS A 616 -20.39 0.31 -16.88
C LYS A 616 -20.09 -0.68 -15.72
N ALA A 617 -20.35 -0.26 -14.48
CA ALA A 617 -20.12 -1.07 -13.29
C ALA A 617 -20.97 -2.33 -13.23
N LYS A 618 -22.12 -2.37 -13.91
CA LYS A 618 -22.97 -3.58 -13.99
C LYS A 618 -22.28 -4.78 -14.64
N ALA A 619 -21.28 -4.54 -15.50
CA ALA A 619 -20.48 -5.56 -16.18
C ALA A 619 -19.17 -5.92 -15.43
N GLN A 620 -18.99 -5.49 -14.21
CA GLN A 620 -17.82 -5.86 -13.43
C GLN A 620 -17.82 -7.36 -13.06
N PRO A 621 -16.65 -8.01 -12.99
CA PRO A 621 -16.54 -9.43 -12.67
C PRO A 621 -17.05 -9.75 -11.26
N LEU A 622 -17.46 -11.00 -11.03
CA LEU A 622 -18.09 -11.48 -9.80
C LEU A 622 -17.27 -11.15 -8.54
N TRP A 623 -15.94 -11.26 -8.60
CA TRP A 623 -15.11 -10.97 -7.44
C TRP A 623 -15.25 -9.51 -6.95
N ARG A 624 -15.46 -8.55 -7.85
CA ARG A 624 -15.68 -7.13 -7.50
C ARG A 624 -17.06 -6.93 -6.84
N VAL A 625 -18.06 -7.68 -7.28
CA VAL A 625 -19.38 -7.71 -6.63
C VAL A 625 -19.23 -8.20 -5.18
N LEU A 626 -18.48 -9.28 -4.96
CA LEU A 626 -18.24 -9.83 -3.62
C LEU A 626 -17.52 -8.84 -2.70
N VAL A 627 -16.52 -8.13 -3.20
CA VAL A 627 -15.83 -7.06 -2.43
C VAL A 627 -16.81 -5.94 -2.09
N ALA A 628 -17.65 -5.50 -3.04
CA ALA A 628 -18.62 -4.44 -2.86
C ALA A 628 -19.66 -4.73 -1.78
N LEU A 629 -20.01 -6.01 -1.55
CA LEU A 629 -20.92 -6.43 -0.50
C LEU A 629 -20.39 -6.17 0.93
N SER A 630 -19.14 -5.79 1.08
CA SER A 630 -18.52 -5.48 2.38
C SER A 630 -18.64 -6.59 3.43
N ILE A 631 -18.59 -7.84 3.00
CA ILE A 631 -18.64 -9.02 3.88
C ILE A 631 -17.40 -9.02 4.76
N ARG A 632 -17.57 -9.13 6.06
CA ARG A 632 -16.45 -9.12 7.00
C ARG A 632 -15.47 -10.26 6.68
N HIS A 633 -14.18 -10.01 6.72
CA HIS A 633 -13.08 -10.92 6.38
C HIS A 633 -13.01 -11.34 4.90
N VAL A 634 -13.94 -10.93 4.05
CA VAL A 634 -13.92 -11.22 2.61
C VAL A 634 -13.31 -10.04 1.88
N GLY A 635 -12.00 -10.11 1.69
CA GLY A 635 -11.23 -9.14 0.89
C GLY A 635 -11.10 -9.56 -0.58
N PRO A 636 -10.37 -8.80 -1.41
CA PRO A 636 -10.22 -9.10 -2.84
C PRO A 636 -9.66 -10.50 -3.14
N THR A 637 -8.70 -10.98 -2.36
CA THR A 637 -8.09 -12.31 -2.54
C THR A 637 -9.12 -13.41 -2.34
N ALA A 638 -9.84 -13.41 -1.20
CA ALA A 638 -10.90 -14.37 -0.94
C ALA A 638 -12.03 -14.23 -1.95
N SER A 639 -12.40 -13.01 -2.36
CA SER A 639 -13.44 -12.78 -3.37
C SER A 639 -13.06 -13.36 -4.73
N ARG A 640 -11.80 -13.24 -5.16
CA ARG A 640 -11.30 -13.86 -6.40
C ARG A 640 -11.33 -15.37 -6.32
N ALA A 641 -10.85 -15.95 -5.21
CA ALA A 641 -10.88 -17.39 -5.00
C ALA A 641 -12.32 -17.95 -5.05
N LEU A 642 -13.27 -17.27 -4.39
CA LEU A 642 -14.68 -17.63 -4.42
C LEU A 642 -15.29 -17.48 -5.82
N ALA A 643 -15.01 -16.38 -6.53
CA ALA A 643 -15.50 -16.15 -7.88
C ALA A 643 -14.95 -17.21 -8.85
N THR A 644 -13.68 -17.55 -8.78
CA THR A 644 -13.05 -18.61 -9.56
C THR A 644 -13.66 -19.98 -9.27
N ARG A 645 -13.90 -20.29 -7.99
CA ARG A 645 -14.45 -21.60 -7.57
C ARG A 645 -15.91 -21.80 -7.95
N TYR A 646 -16.74 -20.76 -7.81
CA TYR A 646 -18.20 -20.87 -7.98
C TYR A 646 -18.70 -20.28 -9.30
N GLY A 647 -17.95 -19.40 -9.97
CA GLY A 647 -18.27 -18.81 -11.27
C GLY A 647 -19.50 -17.90 -11.30
N SER A 648 -20.42 -18.02 -10.33
CA SER A 648 -21.61 -17.17 -10.24
C SER A 648 -22.10 -16.98 -8.82
N MET A 649 -22.82 -15.89 -8.58
CA MET A 649 -23.45 -15.59 -7.29
C MET A 649 -24.49 -16.66 -6.92
N ASP A 650 -25.24 -17.16 -7.89
CA ASP A 650 -26.24 -18.20 -7.64
C ASP A 650 -25.62 -19.53 -7.20
N ALA A 651 -24.49 -19.92 -7.80
CA ALA A 651 -23.73 -21.09 -7.38
C ALA A 651 -23.12 -20.90 -5.96
N LEU A 652 -22.59 -19.71 -5.64
CA LEU A 652 -22.11 -19.40 -4.30
C LEU A 652 -23.26 -19.44 -3.26
N ARG A 653 -24.41 -18.84 -3.55
CA ARG A 653 -25.61 -18.89 -2.69
C ARG A 653 -26.08 -20.32 -2.45
N ALA A 654 -26.06 -21.14 -3.50
CA ALA A 654 -26.41 -22.55 -3.38
C ALA A 654 -25.43 -23.32 -2.50
N ALA A 655 -24.14 -23.08 -2.62
CA ALA A 655 -23.10 -23.66 -1.77
C ALA A 655 -23.25 -23.25 -0.30
N VAL A 656 -23.47 -21.96 -0.03
CA VAL A 656 -23.69 -21.42 1.33
C VAL A 656 -24.91 -22.02 2.02
N ALA A 657 -25.91 -22.44 1.26
CA ALA A 657 -27.14 -23.04 1.78
C ALA A 657 -27.03 -24.56 2.12
N GLN A 658 -25.91 -25.22 1.80
CA GLN A 658 -25.70 -26.64 2.09
C GLN A 658 -25.32 -26.84 3.58
N GLU A 659 -25.65 -28.04 4.11
CA GLU A 659 -25.19 -28.44 5.45
C GLU A 659 -23.67 -28.55 5.55
N THR A 660 -22.97 -28.81 4.44
CA THR A 660 -21.53 -28.92 4.31
C THR A 660 -20.85 -27.56 4.03
N ALA A 661 -21.61 -26.47 3.91
CA ALA A 661 -21.16 -25.15 3.45
C ALA A 661 -19.84 -24.70 4.11
N ARG A 662 -19.71 -24.88 5.43
CA ARG A 662 -18.52 -24.47 6.17
C ARG A 662 -17.26 -25.22 5.72
N ALA A 663 -17.36 -26.51 5.45
CA ALA A 663 -16.24 -27.32 5.00
C ALA A 663 -15.92 -27.02 3.52
N ASP A 664 -16.95 -26.93 2.67
CA ASP A 664 -16.80 -26.70 1.23
C ASP A 664 -16.21 -25.30 0.92
N LEU A 665 -16.61 -24.28 1.68
CA LEU A 665 -16.06 -22.93 1.56
C LEU A 665 -14.62 -22.87 2.10
N ALA A 666 -14.34 -23.51 3.23
CA ALA A 666 -13.00 -23.51 3.83
C ALA A 666 -11.98 -24.37 3.03
N ASP A 667 -12.42 -25.23 2.12
CA ASP A 667 -11.54 -25.98 1.19
C ASP A 667 -11.09 -25.13 -0.02
N VAL A 668 -11.68 -23.94 -0.20
CA VAL A 668 -11.22 -22.99 -1.23
C VAL A 668 -9.90 -22.36 -0.78
N ASP A 669 -8.87 -22.44 -1.63
CA ASP A 669 -7.55 -21.85 -1.34
C ASP A 669 -7.69 -20.34 -1.06
N GLY A 670 -7.13 -19.87 0.05
CA GLY A 670 -7.29 -18.48 0.51
C GLY A 670 -8.63 -18.19 1.24
N VAL A 671 -9.47 -19.19 1.50
CA VAL A 671 -10.71 -19.05 2.27
C VAL A 671 -10.65 -19.96 3.51
N GLY A 672 -10.28 -19.39 4.64
CA GLY A 672 -10.23 -20.13 5.90
C GLY A 672 -11.60 -20.26 6.59
N PRO A 673 -11.69 -21.05 7.69
CA PRO A 673 -12.94 -21.22 8.44
C PRO A 673 -13.63 -19.93 8.88
N THR A 674 -12.86 -18.91 9.24
CA THR A 674 -13.38 -17.59 9.65
C THR A 674 -14.09 -16.87 8.51
N ILE A 675 -13.57 -16.98 7.28
CA ILE A 675 -14.19 -16.40 6.08
C ILE A 675 -15.45 -17.18 5.71
N ALA A 676 -15.39 -18.52 5.80
CA ALA A 676 -16.54 -19.39 5.56
C ALA A 676 -17.71 -19.07 6.53
N ASP A 677 -17.42 -18.96 7.82
CA ASP A 677 -18.41 -18.59 8.83
C ASP A 677 -19.01 -17.19 8.54
N ALA A 678 -18.17 -16.20 8.18
CA ALA A 678 -18.62 -14.85 7.85
C ALA A 678 -19.54 -14.81 6.60
N LEU A 679 -19.26 -15.61 5.59
CA LEU A 679 -20.12 -15.75 4.40
C LEU A 679 -21.47 -16.35 4.77
N ILE A 680 -21.49 -17.45 5.53
CA ILE A 680 -22.71 -18.14 5.97
C ILE A 680 -23.58 -17.18 6.81
N GLU A 681 -22.97 -16.50 7.80
CA GLU A 681 -23.66 -15.52 8.63
C GLU A 681 -24.23 -14.37 7.79
N TRP A 682 -23.48 -13.86 6.82
CA TRP A 682 -23.90 -12.75 5.98
C TRP A 682 -25.11 -13.13 5.12
N PHE A 683 -25.09 -14.29 4.44
CA PHE A 683 -26.20 -14.76 3.62
C PHE A 683 -27.41 -15.24 4.44
N ALA A 684 -27.25 -15.50 5.75
CA ALA A 684 -28.37 -15.82 6.62
C ALA A 684 -29.30 -14.62 6.89
N VAL A 685 -28.81 -13.39 6.66
CA VAL A 685 -29.55 -12.14 6.94
C VAL A 685 -30.40 -11.73 5.74
N ASP A 686 -31.69 -11.53 5.90
CA ASP A 686 -32.65 -11.25 4.81
C ASP A 686 -32.28 -10.01 4.00
N TRP A 687 -32.04 -8.87 4.66
CA TRP A 687 -31.75 -7.63 3.94
C TRP A 687 -30.40 -7.63 3.19
N HIS A 688 -29.48 -8.52 3.53
CA HIS A 688 -28.28 -8.74 2.75
C HIS A 688 -28.60 -9.46 1.42
N ARG A 689 -29.49 -10.44 1.47
CA ARG A 689 -29.96 -11.11 0.25
C ARG A 689 -30.75 -10.16 -0.63
N ASP A 690 -31.57 -9.27 -0.01
CA ASP A 690 -32.30 -8.22 -0.74
C ASP A 690 -31.36 -7.31 -1.55
N ILE A 691 -30.14 -7.03 -1.06
CA ILE A 691 -29.13 -6.25 -1.80
C ILE A 691 -28.72 -6.98 -3.08
N VAL A 692 -28.37 -8.27 -2.95
CA VAL A 692 -27.95 -9.09 -4.10
C VAL A 692 -29.08 -9.19 -5.12
N ASP A 693 -30.30 -9.48 -4.66
CA ASP A 693 -31.48 -9.60 -5.53
C ASP A 693 -31.80 -8.28 -6.24
N ALA A 694 -31.67 -7.13 -5.56
CA ALA A 694 -31.90 -5.82 -6.16
C ALA A 694 -30.83 -5.48 -7.21
N TRP A 695 -29.57 -5.75 -6.92
CA TRP A 695 -28.49 -5.51 -7.88
C TRP A 695 -28.65 -6.40 -9.14
N GLN A 696 -29.00 -7.68 -8.95
CA GLN A 696 -29.28 -8.61 -10.04
C GLN A 696 -30.48 -8.11 -10.89
N ALA A 697 -31.57 -7.69 -10.24
CA ALA A 697 -32.73 -7.11 -10.90
C ALA A 697 -32.41 -5.82 -11.68
N ALA A 698 -31.48 -5.00 -11.16
CA ALA A 698 -30.98 -3.81 -11.84
C ALA A 698 -30.02 -4.11 -13.01
N GLY A 699 -29.68 -5.37 -13.26
CA GLY A 699 -28.85 -5.82 -14.38
C GLY A 699 -27.36 -5.90 -14.08
N VAL A 700 -26.96 -5.99 -12.80
CA VAL A 700 -25.56 -6.28 -12.45
C VAL A 700 -25.26 -7.73 -12.85
N LEU A 701 -24.21 -7.91 -13.64
CA LEU A 701 -23.73 -9.24 -14.05
C LEU A 701 -23.07 -9.90 -12.83
N MET A 702 -23.66 -10.99 -12.37
CA MET A 702 -23.21 -11.73 -11.19
C MET A 702 -22.67 -13.11 -11.55
N ALA A 703 -22.05 -13.20 -12.72
CA ALA A 703 -21.40 -14.40 -13.22
C ALA A 703 -20.23 -14.03 -14.13
N ASP A 704 -19.16 -14.79 -14.08
CA ASP A 704 -18.02 -14.65 -14.96
C ASP A 704 -18.23 -15.51 -16.22
N GLU A 705 -18.36 -14.89 -17.39
CA GLU A 705 -18.73 -15.54 -18.67
C GLU A 705 -17.74 -16.64 -19.12
N ALA A 706 -16.51 -16.61 -18.65
CA ALA A 706 -15.45 -17.52 -19.08
C ALA A 706 -15.56 -18.95 -18.49
N HIS A 707 -16.48 -19.21 -17.57
CA HIS A 707 -16.53 -20.48 -16.84
C HIS A 707 -17.68 -21.42 -17.25
N ALA A 708 -18.66 -20.95 -18.03
CA ALA A 708 -19.85 -21.76 -18.33
C ALA A 708 -19.62 -22.86 -19.38
N ASP A 709 -18.61 -22.72 -20.27
CA ASP A 709 -18.43 -23.60 -21.43
C ASP A 709 -17.08 -24.35 -21.50
N ALA A 710 -16.15 -24.14 -20.53
CA ALA A 710 -14.88 -24.85 -20.55
C ALA A 710 -15.06 -26.32 -20.11
N PRO A 711 -14.62 -27.31 -20.94
CA PRO A 711 -14.71 -28.70 -20.57
C PRO A 711 -13.92 -29.01 -19.30
N ARG A 712 -14.54 -29.65 -18.32
CA ARG A 712 -13.96 -29.90 -16.96
C ARG A 712 -13.14 -31.19 -16.91
N HIS A 713 -12.22 -31.42 -17.85
CA HIS A 713 -11.47 -32.69 -17.89
C HIS A 713 -10.34 -32.79 -16.88
N LEU A 714 -10.05 -31.75 -16.14
CA LEU A 714 -9.02 -31.76 -15.08
C LEU A 714 -9.60 -31.90 -13.68
N GLU A 715 -10.92 -32.26 -13.57
CA GLU A 715 -11.59 -32.34 -12.27
C GLU A 715 -10.91 -33.38 -11.36
N GLY A 716 -10.59 -32.95 -10.12
CA GLY A 716 -9.91 -33.80 -9.13
C GLY A 716 -8.39 -33.92 -9.30
N LEU A 717 -7.81 -33.39 -10.38
CA LEU A 717 -6.35 -33.43 -10.60
C LEU A 717 -5.63 -32.26 -9.92
N SER A 718 -4.58 -32.56 -9.19
CA SER A 718 -3.67 -31.55 -8.63
C SER A 718 -2.49 -31.36 -9.57
N ILE A 719 -2.31 -30.16 -10.10
CA ILE A 719 -1.28 -29.80 -11.07
C ILE A 719 -0.39 -28.70 -10.51
N VAL A 720 0.91 -28.84 -10.63
CA VAL A 720 1.88 -27.83 -10.18
C VAL A 720 2.54 -27.22 -11.41
N VAL A 721 2.58 -25.89 -11.48
CA VAL A 721 3.31 -25.15 -12.52
C VAL A 721 4.57 -24.56 -11.92
N THR A 722 5.72 -24.76 -12.60
CA THR A 722 7.03 -24.24 -12.14
C THR A 722 7.84 -23.77 -13.33
N GLY A 723 8.78 -22.85 -13.11
CA GLY A 723 9.55 -22.25 -14.21
C GLY A 723 8.75 -21.18 -14.97
N THR A 724 9.31 -20.71 -16.08
CA THR A 724 8.72 -19.72 -16.98
C THR A 724 8.22 -20.41 -18.25
N LEU A 725 6.93 -20.30 -18.50
CA LEU A 725 6.32 -20.80 -19.75
C LEU A 725 6.36 -19.68 -20.79
N PRO A 726 6.71 -19.98 -22.07
CA PRO A 726 6.82 -18.97 -23.14
C PRO A 726 5.53 -18.19 -23.42
N ASN A 727 4.36 -18.85 -23.33
CA ASN A 727 3.08 -18.27 -23.74
C ASN A 727 2.02 -18.27 -22.63
N PHE A 728 2.39 -18.64 -21.41
CA PHE A 728 1.53 -18.52 -20.22
C PHE A 728 2.28 -17.81 -19.12
N SER A 729 1.69 -16.78 -18.55
CA SER A 729 2.09 -16.35 -17.20
C SER A 729 1.74 -17.46 -16.19
N ARG A 730 2.38 -17.45 -15.05
CA ARG A 730 2.11 -18.45 -13.99
C ARG A 730 0.63 -18.43 -13.56
N ASP A 731 0.00 -17.25 -13.57
CA ASP A 731 -1.40 -17.11 -13.15
C ASP A 731 -2.36 -17.51 -14.27
N GLU A 732 -2.07 -17.21 -15.52
CA GLU A 732 -2.84 -17.73 -16.65
C GLU A 732 -2.78 -19.26 -16.71
N ALA A 733 -1.62 -19.85 -16.43
CA ALA A 733 -1.51 -21.31 -16.36
C ALA A 733 -2.32 -21.91 -15.20
N LYS A 734 -2.30 -21.27 -14.01
CA LYS A 734 -3.15 -21.68 -12.87
C LYS A 734 -4.63 -21.52 -13.21
N GLU A 735 -5.01 -20.38 -13.78
CA GLU A 735 -6.37 -20.10 -14.18
C GLU A 735 -6.87 -21.10 -15.22
N ALA A 736 -6.06 -21.42 -16.23
CA ALA A 736 -6.36 -22.42 -17.24
C ALA A 736 -6.64 -23.82 -16.63
N ILE A 737 -5.90 -24.19 -15.58
CA ILE A 737 -6.12 -25.44 -14.82
C ILE A 737 -7.44 -25.37 -14.07
N ILE A 738 -7.68 -24.27 -13.34
CA ILE A 738 -8.85 -24.12 -12.46
C ILE A 738 -10.14 -24.07 -13.28
N VAL A 739 -10.14 -23.33 -14.39
CA VAL A 739 -11.28 -23.24 -15.33
C VAL A 739 -11.72 -24.62 -15.81
N ARG A 740 -10.78 -25.56 -15.93
CA ARG A 740 -11.04 -26.92 -16.38
C ARG A 740 -11.28 -27.92 -15.24
N GLY A 741 -11.49 -27.40 -14.01
CA GLY A 741 -11.84 -28.19 -12.82
C GLY A 741 -10.65 -28.78 -12.07
N GLY A 742 -9.41 -28.47 -12.49
CA GLY A 742 -8.20 -28.93 -11.83
C GLY A 742 -7.82 -28.05 -10.61
N LYS A 743 -6.99 -28.58 -9.73
CA LYS A 743 -6.40 -27.86 -8.59
C LYS A 743 -4.98 -27.41 -8.93
N ALA A 744 -4.75 -26.11 -9.08
CA ALA A 744 -3.41 -25.56 -9.25
C ALA A 744 -2.71 -25.47 -7.88
N SER A 745 -1.70 -26.31 -7.65
CA SER A 745 -1.00 -26.43 -6.36
C SER A 745 0.35 -25.72 -6.38
N GLY A 746 0.70 -25.05 -5.27
CA GLY A 746 1.97 -24.33 -5.13
C GLY A 746 3.18 -25.24 -4.87
N SER A 747 2.99 -26.48 -4.40
CA SER A 747 4.04 -27.42 -4.03
C SER A 747 3.82 -28.82 -4.58
N VAL A 748 4.92 -29.50 -4.93
CA VAL A 748 4.89 -30.88 -5.40
C VAL A 748 4.74 -31.85 -4.24
N SER A 749 3.74 -32.74 -4.30
CA SER A 749 3.46 -33.78 -3.30
C SER A 749 3.10 -35.10 -3.99
N LYS A 750 2.92 -36.18 -3.24
CA LYS A 750 2.48 -37.48 -3.79
C LYS A 750 1.08 -37.44 -4.45
N ASN A 751 0.29 -36.39 -4.15
CA ASN A 751 -1.03 -36.18 -4.71
C ASN A 751 -1.00 -35.30 -5.98
N THR A 752 0.18 -34.86 -6.43
CA THR A 752 0.36 -34.09 -7.66
C THR A 752 0.21 -35.01 -8.86
N ALA A 753 -0.73 -34.72 -9.72
CA ALA A 753 -0.99 -35.54 -10.94
C ALA A 753 0.01 -35.23 -12.05
N PHE A 754 0.33 -33.94 -12.25
CA PHE A 754 1.27 -33.45 -13.28
C PHE A 754 2.09 -32.30 -12.72
N LEU A 755 3.36 -32.22 -13.15
CA LEU A 755 4.19 -31.02 -13.04
C LEU A 755 4.31 -30.39 -14.42
N VAL A 756 3.90 -29.14 -14.57
CA VAL A 756 4.18 -28.33 -15.76
C VAL A 756 5.49 -27.57 -15.51
N SER A 757 6.48 -27.81 -16.35
CA SER A 757 7.84 -27.30 -16.20
C SER A 757 8.21 -26.38 -17.36
N GLY A 758 8.37 -25.10 -17.09
CA GLY A 758 9.00 -24.16 -18.01
C GLY A 758 10.49 -23.99 -17.73
N ASP A 759 11.12 -22.99 -18.38
CA ASP A 759 12.53 -22.66 -18.18
C ASP A 759 12.83 -22.32 -16.71
N ALA A 760 14.01 -22.78 -16.23
CA ALA A 760 14.47 -22.59 -14.86
C ALA A 760 13.52 -23.15 -13.76
N ALA A 761 13.03 -24.35 -13.94
CA ALA A 761 12.02 -24.99 -13.06
C ALA A 761 12.45 -25.25 -11.60
N GLY A 762 13.75 -25.25 -11.29
CA GLY A 762 14.31 -25.35 -9.94
C GLY A 762 13.96 -26.65 -9.20
N SER A 763 14.07 -26.64 -7.85
CA SER A 763 13.92 -27.80 -6.97
C SER A 763 12.57 -28.54 -7.04
N LYS A 764 11.53 -27.94 -7.64
CA LYS A 764 10.23 -28.60 -7.84
C LYS A 764 10.29 -29.67 -8.91
N LEU A 765 11.12 -29.46 -9.94
CA LEU A 765 11.36 -30.45 -11.00
C LEU A 765 12.06 -31.67 -10.41
N ASP A 766 13.14 -31.47 -9.62
CA ASP A 766 13.86 -32.57 -8.98
C ASP A 766 12.95 -33.38 -8.07
N LYS A 767 12.07 -32.68 -7.33
CA LYS A 767 11.10 -33.33 -6.42
C LYS A 767 10.03 -34.10 -7.21
N ALA A 768 9.53 -33.61 -8.33
CA ALA A 768 8.57 -34.32 -9.15
C ALA A 768 9.18 -35.59 -9.74
N VAL A 769 10.37 -35.50 -10.30
CA VAL A 769 11.14 -36.65 -10.80
C VAL A 769 11.36 -37.69 -9.69
N SER A 770 11.76 -37.25 -8.49
CA SER A 770 11.97 -38.16 -7.33
C SER A 770 10.70 -38.87 -6.86
N LEU A 771 9.54 -38.28 -7.11
CA LEU A 771 8.22 -38.85 -6.77
C LEU A 771 7.57 -39.61 -7.92
N GLY A 772 8.19 -39.64 -9.11
CA GLY A 772 7.66 -40.29 -10.30
C GLY A 772 6.44 -39.59 -10.90
N ILE A 773 6.34 -38.26 -10.71
CA ILE A 773 5.24 -37.45 -11.23
C ILE A 773 5.53 -37.07 -12.68
N PRO A 774 4.59 -37.27 -13.61
CA PRO A 774 4.74 -36.86 -15.00
C PRO A 774 5.04 -35.37 -15.12
N VAL A 775 6.11 -35.04 -15.90
CA VAL A 775 6.54 -33.68 -16.15
C VAL A 775 6.17 -33.30 -17.58
N LEU A 776 5.45 -32.20 -17.74
CA LEU A 776 5.02 -31.64 -19.00
C LEU A 776 5.75 -30.33 -19.29
N ASP A 777 6.14 -30.11 -20.53
CA ASP A 777 6.50 -28.79 -21.04
C ASP A 777 5.24 -27.98 -21.39
N GLU A 778 5.39 -26.81 -21.98
CA GLU A 778 4.24 -25.97 -22.34
C GLU A 778 3.33 -26.60 -23.40
N ASP A 779 3.88 -27.32 -24.36
CA ASP A 779 3.08 -27.99 -25.39
C ASP A 779 2.30 -29.17 -24.79
N GLY A 780 2.93 -29.95 -23.92
CA GLY A 780 2.26 -30.96 -23.10
C GLY A 780 1.18 -30.36 -22.20
N PHE A 781 1.44 -29.16 -21.62
CA PHE A 781 0.43 -28.46 -20.84
C PHE A 781 -0.78 -28.04 -21.67
N ARG A 782 -0.56 -27.52 -22.87
CA ARG A 782 -1.66 -27.17 -23.80
C ARG A 782 -2.48 -28.42 -24.17
N LEU A 783 -1.80 -29.51 -24.45
CA LEU A 783 -2.46 -30.78 -24.75
C LEU A 783 -3.32 -31.28 -23.56
N LEU A 784 -2.79 -31.13 -22.32
CA LEU A 784 -3.50 -31.43 -21.09
C LEU A 784 -4.74 -30.51 -20.90
N LEU A 785 -4.62 -29.23 -21.21
CA LEU A 785 -5.74 -28.29 -21.13
C LEU A 785 -6.83 -28.58 -22.18
N ASP A 786 -6.49 -29.06 -23.36
CA ASP A 786 -7.42 -29.26 -24.47
C ASP A 786 -8.05 -30.63 -24.45
N GLN A 787 -7.33 -31.68 -24.06
CA GLN A 787 -7.78 -33.07 -24.17
C GLN A 787 -7.87 -33.81 -22.84
N GLY A 788 -7.37 -33.21 -21.74
CA GLY A 788 -7.37 -33.84 -20.43
C GLY A 788 -6.25 -34.89 -20.23
N PRO A 789 -6.28 -35.61 -19.07
CA PRO A 789 -5.23 -36.57 -18.70
C PRO A 789 -5.18 -37.80 -19.60
N ASP A 790 -6.27 -38.11 -20.31
CA ASP A 790 -6.37 -39.29 -21.19
C ASP A 790 -5.39 -39.20 -22.39
N ALA A 791 -4.97 -37.96 -22.76
CA ALA A 791 -3.96 -37.76 -23.79
C ALA A 791 -2.56 -38.30 -23.41
N PHE A 792 -2.34 -38.63 -22.13
CA PHE A 792 -1.09 -39.15 -21.59
C PHE A 792 -1.20 -40.59 -21.07
N ALA A 793 -2.39 -41.25 -21.23
CA ALA A 793 -2.63 -42.62 -20.72
C ALA A 793 -1.81 -43.68 -21.46
N ASP A 794 -1.48 -43.45 -22.74
CA ASP A 794 -0.72 -44.42 -23.56
C ASP A 794 0.80 -44.37 -23.37
N THR A 795 1.34 -43.34 -22.68
CA THR A 795 2.79 -43.21 -22.44
C THR A 795 3.32 -43.97 -21.23
N SER A 796 2.46 -44.61 -20.44
CA SER A 796 2.83 -45.40 -19.26
C SER A 796 3.33 -46.83 -19.56
N ASN A 797 3.30 -47.30 -20.82
CA ASN A 797 3.76 -48.65 -21.22
C ASN A 797 5.10 -48.71 -21.90
N ASP A 798 5.79 -47.61 -22.13
CA ASP A 798 7.11 -47.56 -22.80
C ASP A 798 8.22 -46.97 -21.86
N ALA A 799 8.20 -47.40 -20.59
CA ALA A 799 9.33 -47.16 -19.68
C ALA A 799 10.31 -48.37 -19.75
N GLY A 800 10.81 -48.65 -20.94
CA GLY A 800 11.84 -49.59 -21.22
C GLY A 800 12.78 -49.03 -22.29
N GLU A 801 14.01 -48.69 -21.89
CA GLU A 801 15.15 -48.23 -22.70
C GLU A 801 15.19 -46.76 -23.11
N ALA A 802 15.76 -45.93 -22.21
CA ALA A 802 16.37 -44.67 -22.59
C ALA A 802 17.63 -44.96 -23.43
N PRO A 803 17.86 -44.30 -24.58
CA PRO A 803 19.14 -44.34 -25.27
C PRO A 803 20.16 -43.55 -24.44
N ALA A 804 21.20 -44.25 -23.97
CA ALA A 804 22.35 -43.69 -23.28
C ALA A 804 23.35 -43.06 -24.28
N GLU A 805 22.92 -42.10 -25.07
CA GLU A 805 23.79 -41.47 -26.11
C GLU A 805 23.77 -39.92 -26.15
N ALA A 806 23.26 -39.26 -25.11
CA ALA A 806 23.24 -37.76 -25.08
C ALA A 806 24.02 -37.11 -23.92
N VAL A 807 24.83 -37.88 -23.16
CA VAL A 807 25.60 -37.31 -22.02
C VAL A 807 27.12 -37.30 -22.28
N GLU A 808 27.62 -37.84 -23.39
CA GLU A 808 29.08 -37.86 -23.71
C GLU A 808 29.54 -36.82 -24.73
N ALA A 809 28.72 -35.89 -25.20
CA ALA A 809 29.11 -34.89 -26.23
C ALA A 809 29.53 -33.50 -25.66
N HIS A 810 29.68 -33.32 -24.36
CA HIS A 810 30.13 -32.05 -23.77
C HIS A 810 31.36 -32.15 -22.88
N ALA A 811 32.10 -33.27 -22.89
CA ALA A 811 33.36 -33.44 -22.13
C ALA A 811 34.64 -33.53 -22.96
N GLU A 812 34.62 -33.40 -24.29
CA GLU A 812 35.83 -33.57 -25.16
C GLU A 812 36.24 -32.35 -26.01
N GLU A 813 35.74 -31.14 -25.74
CA GLU A 813 36.17 -29.91 -26.47
C GLU A 813 36.94 -28.89 -25.61
N THR A 814 37.54 -29.28 -24.49
CA THR A 814 38.39 -28.36 -23.68
C THR A 814 39.83 -28.82 -23.47
N GLU A 815 40.35 -29.68 -24.30
CA GLU A 815 41.78 -30.06 -24.23
C GLU A 815 42.51 -30.03 -25.58
N THR A 816 42.34 -28.98 -26.40
CA THR A 816 43.33 -28.68 -27.48
C THR A 816 43.16 -27.25 -27.97
N ARG A 817 43.77 -26.29 -27.28
CA ARG A 817 44.56 -25.18 -27.83
C ARG A 817 45.16 -24.36 -26.71
N ALA A 818 46.47 -24.41 -26.68
CA ALA A 818 47.44 -23.65 -25.86
C ALA A 818 47.26 -22.14 -25.88
#